data_dde73f7b0c0f6f2c7eff812f5a548d91
#
_entry.id   dde73f7b0c0f6f2c7eff812f5a548d91
#
_cell.length_a   1.000
_cell.length_b   1.000
_cell.length_c   1.000
_cell.angle_alpha   90.00
_cell.angle_beta   90.00
_cell.angle_gamma   90.00
#
_symmetry.space_group_name_H-M   'P 1'
#
loop_
_entity.id
_entity.type
_entity.pdbx_description
1 polymer ?
#
loop_
_entity_poly.entity_id
_entity_poly.type
_entity_poly.pdbx_seq_one_letter_code
_entity_poly.pdbx_strand_id
1 'polypeptide(L)'
;MPIRPANLAARIRPLTALARRNRPADGTPGDPAAAAPEEVAPQEVAPEAAHEEVPEAAYEDAGQEEARHEDVSPEDPRSPYERLGGERSAREEELLGTLPGVVRHREHLAEERRTLLPADRRDGNLAEVSEALRAAGLPHGIVPDRHPRHRLAIRPGDRPAVLEALAAAFAGQAVYADLLEHGRTLTTVLAEQLPGAVALLEYEAPDAPEDSQEGSPEDSHHDEQDGGHDGGHDEEHDAGQDGRPDQRDTTPPEQAGPVWPADRVKGVRIYRPAVIGTLLYGPETGCDLEFWDSAAPSEGAIASIDETPFGWWVPSLEANATTTIGGRPYPLLDVFAASLPEQVDFPIDAVITWVDDSDPAWQERRAAARARLAHTAAPIAEEDGVAESGIAGDADQRFRNRDELRYCLRALAANAPWIRRIHLVTDDQTPHWLDTAHPGLTVVPHRELFAGTDAGPVFNSHAIETRLHLVPDLAEHFLYLNDDVFLGRPLVPEDFFLGNGMPRYFPDNRIIPPGGAESGDSVYVAAQKNTRGALAAAVGKTYPRTLKHSPHPLRRSVLAESAERFAAELHDTVRSPFRSAADLAPVTLAIHYGHATARTVEGHLYDGYFVTDSTEDLARLAQLHDERWADYFCLADGTRDLLSPEEQEQAVTDFLRAYFPAPSPFELRGTAREAADEASDQG
;
A
#
# COMPACT_ATOMS: atom_id res chain seq x y z
N MET A 1 -28.08 14.56 -9.54
CA MET A 1 -28.36 13.17 -9.96
C MET A 1 -27.14 12.37 -9.59
N PRO A 2 -27.21 11.27 -8.84
CA PRO A 2 -26.02 10.50 -8.47
C PRO A 2 -25.43 9.84 -9.72
N ILE A 3 -24.14 10.04 -9.95
CA ILE A 3 -23.38 9.41 -11.03
C ILE A 3 -23.31 7.92 -10.69
N ARG A 4 -23.91 7.08 -11.51
CA ARG A 4 -23.85 5.62 -11.33
C ARG A 4 -22.42 5.12 -11.55
N PRO A 5 -21.91 4.10 -10.80
CA PRO A 5 -20.57 3.53 -10.97
C PRO A 5 -20.23 3.04 -12.39
N ALA A 6 -21.26 2.77 -13.21
CA ALA A 6 -21.12 2.41 -14.62
C ALA A 6 -20.47 3.51 -15.49
N ASN A 7 -20.38 4.76 -15.03
CA ASN A 7 -19.85 5.86 -15.85
C ASN A 7 -18.31 6.00 -15.72
N LEU A 8 -17.69 5.55 -14.62
CA LEU A 8 -16.22 5.58 -14.53
C LEU A 8 -15.57 4.48 -15.37
N ALA A 9 -16.11 3.26 -15.32
CA ALA A 9 -15.71 2.19 -16.23
C ALA A 9 -15.95 2.55 -17.70
N ALA A 10 -16.91 3.45 -17.99
CA ALA A 10 -17.14 3.99 -19.33
C ALA A 10 -16.19 5.14 -19.70
N ARG A 11 -15.63 5.87 -18.71
CA ARG A 11 -14.61 6.92 -18.93
C ARG A 11 -13.19 6.33 -19.04
N ILE A 12 -12.93 5.19 -18.37
CA ILE A 12 -11.67 4.43 -18.52
C ILE A 12 -11.72 3.47 -19.74
N ARG A 13 -12.91 3.12 -20.26
CA ARG A 13 -13.08 2.33 -21.49
C ARG A 13 -12.41 2.91 -22.76
N PRO A 14 -12.22 4.22 -22.96
CA PRO A 14 -11.40 4.74 -24.05
C PRO A 14 -9.98 4.18 -24.03
N LEU A 15 -9.36 3.98 -22.86
CA LEU A 15 -8.01 3.44 -22.73
C LEU A 15 -7.91 2.00 -23.21
N THR A 16 -8.89 1.16 -22.88
CA THR A 16 -8.98 -0.23 -23.38
C THR A 16 -9.43 -0.31 -24.85
N ALA A 17 -10.15 0.68 -25.36
CA ALA A 17 -10.60 0.75 -26.75
C ALA A 17 -9.46 1.21 -27.68
N LEU A 18 -8.55 2.08 -27.23
CA LEU A 18 -7.34 2.45 -27.96
C LEU A 18 -6.40 1.27 -28.13
N ALA A 19 -6.20 0.47 -27.07
CA ALA A 19 -5.38 -0.74 -27.12
C ALA A 19 -5.89 -1.78 -28.15
N ARG A 20 -7.20 -1.78 -28.45
CA ARG A 20 -7.80 -2.67 -29.47
C ARG A 20 -7.75 -2.13 -30.90
N ARG A 21 -7.58 -0.82 -31.12
CA ARG A 21 -7.54 -0.21 -32.46
C ARG A 21 -6.19 -0.32 -33.14
N ASN A 22 -5.09 -0.50 -32.42
CA ASN A 22 -3.73 -0.52 -32.94
C ASN A 22 -3.13 -1.92 -33.10
N ARG A 23 -3.93 -2.99 -33.23
CA ARG A 23 -3.43 -4.28 -33.71
C ARG A 23 -3.32 -4.22 -35.24
N PRO A 24 -2.13 -4.43 -35.84
CA PRO A 24 -2.01 -4.55 -37.27
C PRO A 24 -2.74 -5.82 -37.75
N ALA A 25 -3.45 -5.69 -38.87
CA ALA A 25 -4.15 -6.78 -39.53
C ALA A 25 -3.14 -7.81 -40.04
N ASP A 26 -3.41 -9.08 -39.77
CA ASP A 26 -2.67 -10.24 -40.26
C ASP A 26 -2.49 -10.21 -41.79
N GLY A 27 -1.25 -10.25 -42.23
CA GLY A 27 -0.85 -10.56 -43.61
C GLY A 27 0.37 -11.47 -43.60
N THR A 28 0.17 -12.73 -43.94
CA THR A 28 1.14 -13.85 -44.08
C THR A 28 2.01 -13.76 -45.34
N PRO A 29 3.00 -14.66 -45.57
CA PRO A 29 4.22 -14.98 -44.82
C PRO A 29 5.49 -14.93 -45.70
N GLY A 30 6.65 -14.92 -45.11
CA GLY A 30 7.92 -15.14 -45.80
C GLY A 30 9.07 -15.33 -44.81
N ASP A 31 9.49 -16.57 -44.61
CA ASP A 31 10.68 -17.06 -43.96
C ASP A 31 11.95 -16.77 -44.81
N PRO A 32 13.23 -16.72 -44.31
CA PRO A 32 13.80 -17.55 -43.22
C PRO A 32 14.90 -16.94 -42.33
N ALA A 33 15.05 -17.56 -41.16
CA ALA A 33 16.28 -17.87 -40.43
C ALA A 33 17.23 -16.76 -39.95
N ALA A 34 17.16 -16.46 -38.66
CA ALA A 34 18.33 -16.25 -37.80
C ALA A 34 17.96 -16.53 -36.36
N ALA A 35 18.82 -17.27 -35.66
CA ALA A 35 18.65 -17.91 -34.38
C ALA A 35 18.34 -16.93 -33.25
N ALA A 36 17.28 -17.24 -32.48
CA ALA A 36 17.01 -16.67 -31.15
C ALA A 36 17.82 -17.40 -30.07
N PRO A 37 18.29 -16.71 -29.02
CA PRO A 37 18.80 -17.40 -27.84
C PRO A 37 17.63 -17.87 -26.96
N GLU A 38 17.79 -19.04 -26.39
CA GLU A 38 16.85 -19.74 -25.51
C GLU A 38 16.40 -18.87 -24.33
N GLU A 39 15.10 -18.75 -24.21
CA GLU A 39 14.41 -18.29 -22.98
C GLU A 39 14.63 -19.33 -21.87
N VAL A 40 15.37 -18.94 -20.83
CA VAL A 40 15.41 -19.67 -19.56
C VAL A 40 14.22 -19.22 -18.73
N ALA A 41 13.24 -20.12 -18.59
CA ALA A 41 12.11 -19.93 -17.69
C ALA A 41 12.59 -19.68 -16.25
N PRO A 42 11.95 -18.78 -15.49
CA PRO A 42 12.27 -18.57 -14.09
C PRO A 42 11.86 -19.82 -13.28
N GLN A 43 12.80 -20.39 -12.55
CA GLN A 43 12.54 -21.38 -11.52
C GLN A 43 11.79 -20.70 -10.38
N GLU A 44 10.59 -21.21 -10.09
CA GLU A 44 9.87 -20.93 -8.85
C GLU A 44 10.73 -21.38 -7.66
N VAL A 45 11.18 -20.44 -6.86
CA VAL A 45 11.72 -20.71 -5.54
C VAL A 45 10.54 -20.63 -4.57
N ALA A 46 10.05 -21.78 -4.14
CA ALA A 46 9.11 -21.90 -3.05
C ALA A 46 9.81 -21.50 -1.73
N PRO A 47 9.15 -20.71 -0.85
CA PRO A 47 9.67 -20.48 0.49
C PRO A 47 9.47 -21.74 1.33
N GLU A 48 10.55 -22.33 1.81
CA GLU A 48 10.55 -23.29 2.90
C GLU A 48 10.12 -22.58 4.19
N ALA A 49 8.85 -22.68 4.53
CA ALA A 49 8.38 -22.46 5.89
C ALA A 49 8.39 -23.81 6.61
N ALA A 50 9.34 -24.01 7.49
CA ALA A 50 9.32 -25.12 8.43
C ALA A 50 8.17 -24.89 9.44
N HIS A 51 7.07 -25.60 9.26
CA HIS A 51 6.07 -25.77 10.31
C HIS A 51 6.55 -26.85 11.28
N GLU A 52 6.94 -26.47 12.49
CA GLU A 52 6.99 -27.37 13.62
C GLU A 52 5.56 -27.67 14.06
N GLU A 53 5.17 -28.93 13.95
CA GLU A 53 3.91 -29.45 14.49
C GLU A 53 3.96 -29.39 16.02
N VAL A 54 3.01 -28.65 16.63
CA VAL A 54 2.75 -28.62 18.07
C VAL A 54 1.78 -29.76 18.37
N PRO A 55 2.07 -30.66 19.38
CA PRO A 55 1.18 -31.78 19.69
C PRO A 55 -0.10 -31.31 20.37
N GLU A 56 -1.24 -31.88 19.93
CA GLU A 56 -2.54 -31.80 20.59
C GLU A 56 -2.48 -32.33 22.03
N ALA A 57 -2.79 -31.48 23.00
CA ALA A 57 -3.02 -31.89 24.40
C ALA A 57 -4.51 -31.76 24.72
N ALA A 58 -5.06 -32.82 25.26
CA ALA A 58 -6.46 -33.00 25.64
C ALA A 58 -6.94 -32.00 26.69
N TYR A 59 -8.17 -31.52 26.50
CA TYR A 59 -8.89 -30.68 27.45
C TYR A 59 -9.68 -31.53 28.43
N GLU A 60 -9.54 -31.28 29.73
CA GLU A 60 -10.46 -31.67 30.78
C GLU A 60 -11.29 -30.47 31.26
N ASP A 61 -12.54 -30.74 31.42
CA ASP A 61 -13.76 -30.03 31.73
C ASP A 61 -13.69 -29.10 32.98
N ALA A 62 -14.20 -27.88 32.90
CA ALA A 62 -14.57 -27.06 34.05
C ALA A 62 -15.85 -26.23 33.80
N GLY A 63 -16.93 -26.73 34.35
CA GLY A 63 -18.02 -25.97 34.98
C GLY A 63 -18.85 -25.00 34.16
N GLN A 64 -20.02 -25.44 33.74
CA GLN A 64 -21.10 -24.68 33.08
C GLN A 64 -21.77 -23.69 34.02
N GLU A 65 -21.86 -22.42 33.66
CA GLU A 65 -22.89 -21.49 34.11
C GLU A 65 -23.83 -21.20 32.94
N GLU A 66 -25.12 -21.58 33.11
CA GLU A 66 -26.17 -21.47 32.09
C GLU A 66 -26.52 -19.98 31.79
N ALA A 67 -26.09 -19.47 30.66
CA ALA A 67 -26.69 -18.29 30.01
C ALA A 67 -27.90 -18.74 29.20
N ARG A 68 -29.06 -18.15 29.49
CA ARG A 68 -30.32 -18.40 28.79
C ARG A 68 -30.22 -17.94 27.35
N HIS A 69 -30.21 -18.88 26.41
CA HIS A 69 -30.36 -18.62 24.98
C HIS A 69 -31.83 -18.35 24.67
N GLU A 70 -32.11 -17.18 24.07
CA GLU A 70 -33.39 -16.95 23.40
C GLU A 70 -33.45 -17.80 22.11
N ASP A 71 -34.58 -18.41 21.90
CA ASP A 71 -34.95 -19.43 20.93
C ASP A 71 -34.63 -18.99 19.50
N VAL A 72 -33.51 -19.48 18.92
CA VAL A 72 -33.25 -19.42 17.49
C VAL A 72 -33.93 -20.62 16.84
N SER A 73 -35.02 -20.37 16.12
CA SER A 73 -35.81 -21.40 15.47
C SER A 73 -34.97 -22.21 14.47
N PRO A 74 -34.97 -23.56 14.57
CA PRO A 74 -34.20 -24.45 13.69
C PRO A 74 -34.75 -24.60 12.25
N GLU A 75 -35.74 -23.82 11.86
CA GLU A 75 -36.51 -24.02 10.62
C GLU A 75 -36.07 -23.22 9.39
N ASP A 76 -35.05 -22.35 9.49
CA ASP A 76 -34.57 -21.62 8.32
C ASP A 76 -33.50 -22.40 7.55
N PRO A 77 -33.77 -22.86 6.33
CA PRO A 77 -32.83 -23.70 5.55
C PRO A 77 -31.59 -22.93 5.03
N ARG A 78 -31.53 -21.60 5.20
CA ARG A 78 -30.41 -20.78 4.77
C ARG A 78 -29.24 -20.94 5.74
N SER A 79 -28.03 -20.90 5.18
CA SER A 79 -26.83 -20.86 6.00
C SER A 79 -26.79 -19.60 6.90
N PRO A 80 -26.07 -19.64 8.05
CA PRO A 80 -25.88 -18.45 8.89
C PRO A 80 -25.41 -17.22 8.12
N TYR A 81 -24.52 -17.39 7.15
CA TYR A 81 -24.00 -16.31 6.31
C TYR A 81 -25.06 -15.69 5.39
N GLU A 82 -25.92 -16.50 4.78
CA GLU A 82 -27.03 -16.03 3.94
C GLU A 82 -28.07 -15.28 4.76
N ARG A 83 -28.35 -15.75 5.99
CA ARG A 83 -29.26 -15.07 6.91
C ARG A 83 -28.71 -13.70 7.30
N LEU A 84 -27.47 -13.62 7.78
CA LEU A 84 -26.82 -12.38 8.16
C LEU A 84 -26.72 -11.39 6.99
N GLY A 85 -26.40 -11.87 5.79
CA GLY A 85 -26.39 -11.06 4.58
C GLY A 85 -27.77 -10.48 4.23
N GLY A 86 -28.82 -11.29 4.38
CA GLY A 86 -30.21 -10.85 4.16
C GLY A 86 -30.68 -9.81 5.18
N GLU A 87 -30.39 -10.05 6.46
CA GLU A 87 -30.74 -9.13 7.57
C GLU A 87 -30.00 -7.80 7.43
N ARG A 88 -28.70 -7.84 7.07
CA ARG A 88 -27.91 -6.64 6.78
C ARG A 88 -28.54 -5.85 5.63
N SER A 89 -28.81 -6.49 4.50
CA SER A 89 -29.35 -5.83 3.31
C SER A 89 -30.72 -5.20 3.58
N ALA A 90 -31.61 -5.87 4.31
CA ALA A 90 -32.91 -5.31 4.70
C ALA A 90 -32.76 -4.06 5.57
N ARG A 91 -31.85 -4.10 6.54
CA ARG A 91 -31.59 -2.98 7.44
C ARG A 91 -30.92 -1.80 6.73
N GLU A 92 -30.02 -2.06 5.79
CA GLU A 92 -29.41 -1.03 4.94
C GLU A 92 -30.46 -0.25 4.12
N GLU A 93 -31.48 -0.91 3.59
CA GLU A 93 -32.56 -0.21 2.86
C GLU A 93 -33.34 0.76 3.77
N GLU A 94 -33.60 0.36 5.01
CA GLU A 94 -34.24 1.23 6.00
C GLU A 94 -33.37 2.45 6.33
N LEU A 95 -32.06 2.23 6.59
CA LEU A 95 -31.10 3.28 6.92
C LEU A 95 -30.90 4.26 5.76
N LEU A 96 -30.83 3.76 4.52
CA LEU A 96 -30.69 4.60 3.33
C LEU A 96 -31.85 5.59 3.18
N GLY A 97 -33.05 5.19 3.60
CA GLY A 97 -34.23 6.06 3.59
C GLY A 97 -34.27 7.11 4.70
N THR A 98 -33.47 6.97 5.76
CA THR A 98 -33.55 7.78 6.98
C THR A 98 -32.32 8.64 7.25
N LEU A 99 -31.11 8.22 6.80
CA LEU A 99 -29.87 8.90 7.09
C LEU A 99 -29.52 9.94 6.01
N PRO A 100 -29.43 11.23 6.34
CA PRO A 100 -29.03 12.27 5.39
C PRO A 100 -27.54 12.16 5.05
N GLY A 101 -27.19 12.37 3.76
CA GLY A 101 -25.78 12.34 3.30
C GLY A 101 -25.15 10.96 3.24
N VAL A 102 -25.95 9.90 3.39
CA VAL A 102 -25.56 8.51 3.17
C VAL A 102 -26.02 8.06 1.79
N VAL A 103 -25.13 7.45 1.05
CA VAL A 103 -25.38 6.91 -0.29
C VAL A 103 -25.00 5.43 -0.35
N ARG A 104 -25.63 4.68 -1.27
CA ARG A 104 -25.17 3.31 -1.55
C ARG A 104 -24.01 3.35 -2.53
N HIS A 105 -22.86 2.87 -2.10
CA HIS A 105 -21.67 2.73 -2.94
C HIS A 105 -21.20 1.28 -2.92
N ARG A 106 -21.26 0.60 -4.09
CA ARG A 106 -21.02 -0.85 -4.17
C ARG A 106 -21.91 -1.61 -3.18
N GLU A 107 -21.32 -2.35 -2.25
CA GLU A 107 -22.00 -3.19 -1.26
C GLU A 107 -22.17 -2.52 0.11
N HIS A 108 -21.87 -1.22 0.24
CA HIS A 108 -21.94 -0.50 1.52
C HIS A 108 -22.78 0.76 1.43
N LEU A 109 -23.38 1.15 2.54
CA LEU A 109 -23.83 2.50 2.78
C LEU A 109 -22.63 3.34 3.22
N ALA A 110 -22.38 4.46 2.58
CA ALA A 110 -21.22 5.31 2.84
C ALA A 110 -21.63 6.77 3.00
N GLU A 111 -20.95 7.49 3.88
CA GLU A 111 -21.07 8.94 3.97
C GLU A 111 -20.41 9.60 2.76
N GLU A 112 -21.11 10.46 2.06
CA GLU A 112 -20.52 11.26 1.00
C GLU A 112 -19.68 12.40 1.60
N ARG A 113 -18.38 12.42 1.28
CA ARG A 113 -17.43 13.41 1.81
C ARG A 113 -16.62 14.04 0.67
N ARG A 114 -16.13 15.28 0.88
CA ARG A 114 -15.31 16.00 -0.11
C ARG A 114 -13.82 16.08 0.24
N THR A 115 -13.49 16.07 1.53
CA THR A 115 -12.14 16.41 2.01
C THR A 115 -11.64 15.49 3.13
N LEU A 116 -12.04 14.23 3.16
CA LEU A 116 -11.62 13.30 4.20
C LEU A 116 -10.36 12.57 3.78
N LEU A 117 -9.32 12.56 4.63
CA LEU A 117 -8.12 11.75 4.43
C LEU A 117 -8.25 10.38 5.11
N PRO A 118 -7.55 9.33 4.62
CA PRO A 118 -7.61 8.00 5.23
C PRO A 118 -7.21 7.99 6.71
N ALA A 119 -6.18 8.77 7.08
CA ALA A 119 -5.75 8.90 8.48
C ALA A 119 -6.86 9.48 9.36
N ASP A 120 -7.55 10.54 8.92
CA ASP A 120 -8.65 11.14 9.68
C ASP A 120 -9.80 10.14 9.87
N ARG A 121 -10.07 9.29 8.85
CA ARG A 121 -11.10 8.25 8.97
C ARG A 121 -10.71 7.17 9.95
N ARG A 122 -9.46 6.69 9.92
CA ARG A 122 -8.93 5.70 10.88
C ARG A 122 -9.01 6.21 12.32
N ASP A 123 -8.50 7.42 12.54
CA ASP A 123 -8.50 8.06 13.85
C ASP A 123 -9.92 8.33 14.35
N GLY A 124 -10.83 8.67 13.42
CA GLY A 124 -12.25 8.82 13.72
C GLY A 124 -12.91 7.51 14.14
N ASN A 125 -12.67 6.41 13.43
CA ASN A 125 -13.19 5.09 13.80
C ASN A 125 -12.65 4.63 15.17
N LEU A 126 -11.36 4.82 15.45
CA LEU A 126 -10.79 4.56 16.78
C LEU A 126 -11.47 5.41 17.86
N ALA A 127 -11.67 6.70 17.60
CA ALA A 127 -12.26 7.61 18.56
C ALA A 127 -13.70 7.21 18.92
N GLU A 128 -14.53 6.88 17.90
CA GLU A 128 -15.91 6.42 18.09
C GLU A 128 -15.96 5.11 18.90
N VAL A 129 -15.11 4.13 18.56
CA VAL A 129 -15.03 2.84 19.27
C VAL A 129 -14.55 3.02 20.70
N SER A 130 -13.45 3.74 20.92
CA SER A 130 -12.90 3.96 22.26
C SER A 130 -13.88 4.73 23.17
N GLU A 131 -14.67 5.68 22.60
CA GLU A 131 -15.71 6.39 23.33
C GLU A 131 -16.85 5.46 23.74
N ALA A 132 -17.30 4.58 22.84
CA ALA A 132 -18.35 3.59 23.15
C ALA A 132 -17.92 2.67 24.31
N LEU A 133 -16.69 2.15 24.26
CA LEU A 133 -16.14 1.30 25.31
C LEU A 133 -15.98 2.05 26.63
N ARG A 134 -15.49 3.28 26.59
CA ARG A 134 -15.32 4.13 27.79
C ARG A 134 -16.66 4.47 28.44
N ALA A 135 -17.68 4.81 27.64
CA ALA A 135 -19.02 5.10 28.13
C ALA A 135 -19.65 3.88 28.82
N ALA A 136 -19.33 2.68 28.38
CA ALA A 136 -19.77 1.42 29.00
C ALA A 136 -18.86 0.97 30.16
N GLY A 137 -17.78 1.70 30.48
CA GLY A 137 -16.82 1.33 31.53
C GLY A 137 -15.96 0.12 31.19
N LEU A 138 -15.78 -0.21 29.93
CA LEU A 138 -15.06 -1.39 29.46
C LEU A 138 -13.58 -1.08 29.23
N PRO A 139 -12.66 -1.78 29.91
CA PRO A 139 -11.22 -1.61 29.74
C PRO A 139 -10.78 -2.03 28.34
N HIS A 140 -9.90 -1.26 27.75
CA HIS A 140 -9.25 -1.56 26.47
C HIS A 140 -7.89 -0.90 26.40
N GLY A 141 -6.99 -1.42 25.58
CA GLY A 141 -5.66 -0.85 25.39
C GLY A 141 -5.21 -0.91 23.93
N ILE A 142 -4.55 0.16 23.48
CA ILE A 142 -3.93 0.19 22.14
C ILE A 142 -2.84 -0.88 22.08
N VAL A 143 -2.83 -1.60 20.96
CA VAL A 143 -1.75 -2.48 20.54
C VAL A 143 -1.03 -1.80 19.37
N PRO A 144 0.24 -1.39 19.52
CA PRO A 144 1.01 -0.84 18.39
C PRO A 144 1.13 -1.86 17.27
N ASP A 145 0.99 -1.39 16.04
CA ASP A 145 1.11 -2.21 14.86
C ASP A 145 1.81 -1.44 13.73
N ARG A 146 2.42 -2.19 12.81
CA ARG A 146 2.92 -1.66 11.52
C ARG A 146 1.78 -1.48 10.51
N HIS A 147 0.64 -2.13 10.74
CA HIS A 147 -0.53 -1.93 9.90
C HIS A 147 -1.13 -0.53 10.11
N PRO A 148 -1.69 0.07 9.06
CA PRO A 148 -2.29 1.40 9.17
C PRO A 148 -3.54 1.44 10.06
N ARG A 149 -4.20 0.32 10.34
CA ARG A 149 -5.37 0.25 11.22
C ARG A 149 -4.97 0.28 12.69
N HIS A 150 -5.84 0.82 13.53
CA HIS A 150 -5.67 0.76 14.98
C HIS A 150 -6.21 -0.55 15.52
N ARG A 151 -5.48 -1.15 16.47
CA ARG A 151 -5.82 -2.39 17.15
C ARG A 151 -6.04 -2.14 18.64
N LEU A 152 -7.08 -2.76 19.19
CA LEU A 152 -7.44 -2.71 20.61
C LEU A 152 -7.47 -4.12 21.19
N ALA A 153 -6.73 -4.35 22.26
CA ALA A 153 -6.85 -5.60 23.04
C ALA A 153 -8.00 -5.51 24.03
N ILE A 154 -8.83 -6.54 24.05
CA ILE A 154 -10.00 -6.72 24.90
C ILE A 154 -9.82 -7.99 25.73
N ARG A 155 -10.18 -7.96 27.01
CA ARG A 155 -10.21 -9.15 27.86
C ARG A 155 -11.29 -10.12 27.35
N PRO A 156 -11.03 -11.43 27.33
CA PRO A 156 -12.03 -12.42 26.87
C PRO A 156 -13.35 -12.32 27.62
N GLY A 157 -13.29 -12.15 28.95
CA GLY A 157 -14.49 -12.02 29.78
C GLY A 157 -15.34 -10.78 29.52
N ASP A 158 -14.78 -9.73 28.88
CA ASP A 158 -15.51 -8.51 28.56
C ASP A 158 -16.16 -8.58 27.17
N ARG A 159 -15.92 -9.63 26.39
CA ARG A 159 -16.40 -9.80 25.00
C ARG A 159 -17.91 -9.58 24.86
N PRO A 160 -18.81 -10.25 25.61
CA PRO A 160 -20.25 -10.02 25.44
C PRO A 160 -20.65 -8.57 25.70
N ALA A 161 -20.11 -7.96 26.76
CA ALA A 161 -20.39 -6.57 27.12
C ALA A 161 -19.87 -5.59 26.06
N VAL A 162 -18.73 -5.89 25.43
CA VAL A 162 -18.18 -5.10 24.31
C VAL A 162 -19.09 -5.14 23.09
N LEU A 163 -19.56 -6.33 22.69
CA LEU A 163 -20.47 -6.49 21.57
C LEU A 163 -21.78 -5.72 21.78
N GLU A 164 -22.36 -5.81 22.97
CA GLU A 164 -23.56 -5.06 23.36
C GLU A 164 -23.33 -3.55 23.36
N ALA A 165 -22.21 -3.09 23.92
CA ALA A 165 -21.86 -1.67 23.98
C ALA A 165 -21.69 -1.06 22.59
N LEU A 166 -21.02 -1.77 21.68
CA LEU A 166 -20.85 -1.34 20.29
C LEU A 166 -22.18 -1.32 19.55
N ALA A 167 -23.00 -2.38 19.71
CA ALA A 167 -24.31 -2.44 19.09
C ALA A 167 -25.21 -1.28 19.55
N ALA A 168 -25.23 -0.97 20.83
CA ALA A 168 -25.98 0.15 21.39
C ALA A 168 -25.46 1.50 20.91
N ALA A 169 -24.13 1.70 20.86
CA ALA A 169 -23.52 2.96 20.45
C ALA A 169 -23.76 3.28 18.97
N PHE A 170 -23.82 2.27 18.12
CA PHE A 170 -23.98 2.43 16.68
C PHE A 170 -25.39 2.13 16.16
N ALA A 171 -26.36 1.95 17.05
CA ALA A 171 -27.75 1.70 16.67
C ALA A 171 -28.31 2.80 15.75
N GLY A 172 -28.92 2.39 14.65
CA GLY A 172 -29.49 3.30 13.66
C GLY A 172 -28.48 4.07 12.81
N GLN A 173 -27.22 3.60 12.75
CA GLN A 173 -26.14 4.24 11.99
C GLN A 173 -25.56 3.29 10.92
N ALA A 174 -25.05 3.85 9.84
CA ALA A 174 -24.34 3.09 8.80
C ALA A 174 -22.88 2.79 9.23
N VAL A 175 -22.73 2.04 10.32
CA VAL A 175 -21.45 1.55 10.84
C VAL A 175 -21.41 0.04 10.68
N TYR A 176 -20.35 -0.46 10.10
CA TYR A 176 -20.16 -1.87 9.80
C TYR A 176 -19.23 -2.55 10.79
N ALA A 177 -19.41 -3.85 10.94
CA ALA A 177 -18.57 -4.73 11.71
C ALA A 177 -18.19 -5.93 10.87
N ASP A 178 -16.90 -6.14 10.60
CA ASP A 178 -16.39 -7.40 10.12
C ASP A 178 -16.16 -8.33 11.31
N LEU A 179 -16.72 -9.52 11.29
CA LEU A 179 -16.44 -10.58 12.27
C LEU A 179 -15.16 -11.30 11.84
N LEU A 180 -14.17 -11.38 12.73
CA LEU A 180 -12.82 -11.83 12.40
C LEU A 180 -12.49 -13.17 13.07
N GLU A 181 -11.86 -14.07 12.28
CA GLU A 181 -11.20 -15.28 12.74
C GLU A 181 -9.71 -15.16 12.35
N HIS A 182 -8.82 -14.97 13.31
CA HIS A 182 -7.38 -14.78 13.07
C HIS A 182 -7.07 -13.80 11.91
N GLY A 183 -7.58 -12.57 12.02
CA GLY A 183 -7.39 -11.51 11.01
C GLY A 183 -8.21 -11.67 9.72
N ARG A 184 -8.81 -12.85 9.48
CA ARG A 184 -9.65 -13.14 8.31
C ARG A 184 -11.10 -12.74 8.57
N THR A 185 -11.72 -12.01 7.65
CA THR A 185 -13.14 -11.68 7.73
C THR A 185 -13.99 -12.91 7.42
N LEU A 186 -14.84 -13.29 8.37
CA LEU A 186 -15.85 -14.35 8.23
C LEU A 186 -17.08 -13.83 7.50
N THR A 187 -17.60 -12.71 7.96
CA THR A 187 -18.75 -12.01 7.39
C THR A 187 -18.75 -10.54 7.84
N THR A 188 -19.53 -9.71 7.15
CA THR A 188 -19.75 -8.31 7.46
C THR A 188 -21.20 -8.07 7.82
N VAL A 189 -21.47 -7.40 8.93
CA VAL A 189 -22.81 -7.00 9.40
C VAL A 189 -22.83 -5.51 9.75
N LEU A 190 -23.99 -4.95 10.05
CA LEU A 190 -24.05 -3.64 10.71
C LEU A 190 -23.65 -3.80 12.19
N ALA A 191 -22.94 -2.82 12.76
CA ALA A 191 -22.45 -2.92 14.13
C ALA A 191 -23.58 -3.11 15.16
N GLU A 192 -24.78 -2.61 14.90
CA GLU A 192 -25.96 -2.84 15.74
C GLU A 192 -26.43 -4.30 15.77
N GLN A 193 -26.00 -5.14 14.82
CA GLN A 193 -26.37 -6.56 14.72
C GLN A 193 -25.34 -7.49 15.39
N LEU A 194 -24.26 -6.95 15.96
CA LEU A 194 -23.13 -7.72 16.47
C LEU A 194 -23.51 -8.86 17.43
N PRO A 195 -24.29 -8.66 18.51
CA PRO A 195 -24.58 -9.75 19.44
C PRO A 195 -25.30 -10.93 18.79
N GLY A 196 -26.33 -10.66 17.97
CA GLY A 196 -27.08 -11.69 17.28
C GLY A 196 -26.24 -12.41 16.21
N ALA A 197 -25.38 -11.68 15.51
CA ALA A 197 -24.52 -12.24 14.46
C ALA A 197 -23.47 -13.19 15.05
N VAL A 198 -22.85 -12.81 16.16
CA VAL A 198 -21.89 -13.68 16.87
C VAL A 198 -22.57 -14.92 17.40
N ALA A 199 -23.72 -14.76 18.09
CA ALA A 199 -24.50 -15.90 18.61
C ALA A 199 -24.90 -16.88 17.50
N LEU A 200 -25.25 -16.38 16.30
CA LEU A 200 -25.62 -17.22 15.15
C LEU A 200 -24.44 -18.01 14.57
N LEU A 201 -23.24 -17.41 14.56
CA LEU A 201 -22.03 -18.08 14.03
C LEU A 201 -21.40 -19.06 15.02
N GLU A 202 -21.69 -18.95 16.31
CA GLU A 202 -21.15 -19.77 17.37
C GLU A 202 -22.23 -20.72 17.98
N TYR A 203 -23.38 -20.84 17.33
CA TYR A 203 -24.42 -21.76 17.76
C TYR A 203 -23.96 -23.21 17.51
N GLU A 204 -23.75 -23.96 18.58
CA GLU A 204 -23.63 -25.41 18.56
C GLU A 204 -25.03 -26.00 18.57
N ALA A 205 -25.36 -26.82 17.56
CA ALA A 205 -26.56 -27.60 17.64
C ALA A 205 -26.45 -28.54 18.88
N PRO A 206 -27.50 -28.68 19.71
CA PRO A 206 -27.46 -29.60 20.83
C PRO A 206 -27.15 -30.98 20.29
N ASP A 207 -26.23 -31.72 20.95
CA ASP A 207 -25.87 -33.10 20.63
C ASP A 207 -27.12 -33.91 20.46
N ALA A 208 -27.24 -34.62 19.32
CA ALA A 208 -28.31 -35.60 19.15
C ALA A 208 -28.20 -36.61 20.30
N PRO A 209 -29.30 -36.99 20.95
CA PRO A 209 -29.26 -37.92 22.07
C PRO A 209 -28.53 -39.20 21.64
N GLU A 210 -27.47 -39.56 22.37
CA GLU A 210 -26.77 -40.82 22.19
C GLU A 210 -27.79 -41.95 22.31
N ASP A 211 -28.13 -42.60 21.21
CA ASP A 211 -28.89 -43.81 21.19
C ASP A 211 -28.10 -44.88 21.95
N SER A 212 -28.60 -45.19 23.14
CA SER A 212 -28.13 -46.24 24.01
C SER A 212 -28.07 -47.56 23.25
N GLN A 213 -26.90 -47.93 22.78
CA GLN A 213 -26.65 -49.32 22.36
C GLN A 213 -26.31 -50.14 23.60
N GLU A 214 -27.37 -50.71 24.20
CA GLU A 214 -27.26 -51.96 24.95
C GLU A 214 -27.05 -53.11 24.00
N GLY A 215 -26.04 -53.93 24.27
CA GLY A 215 -25.94 -55.25 23.68
C GLY A 215 -24.52 -55.72 23.40
N SER A 216 -23.80 -56.15 24.43
CA SER A 216 -22.77 -57.19 24.29
C SER A 216 -23.42 -58.55 23.99
N PRO A 217 -22.75 -59.46 23.30
CA PRO A 217 -22.21 -60.58 24.04
C PRO A 217 -20.79 -61.05 23.68
N GLU A 218 -20.28 -61.69 24.64
CA GLU A 218 -18.99 -62.31 24.90
C GLU A 218 -18.51 -63.34 23.87
N ASP A 219 -17.20 -63.56 23.99
CA ASP A 219 -16.38 -64.77 23.81
C ASP A 219 -16.03 -65.28 22.39
N SER A 220 -14.77 -65.34 22.08
CA SER A 220 -13.90 -66.51 22.23
C SER A 220 -12.52 -66.32 21.57
N HIS A 221 -11.54 -66.80 22.29
CA HIS A 221 -10.13 -67.03 21.96
C HIS A 221 -9.89 -67.74 20.63
N HIS A 222 -8.79 -67.46 19.94
CA HIS A 222 -7.67 -68.38 19.79
C HIS A 222 -6.47 -67.80 19.08
N ASP A 223 -5.36 -68.28 19.55
CA ASP A 223 -3.95 -68.03 19.34
C ASP A 223 -3.44 -68.28 17.91
N GLU A 224 -2.21 -67.81 17.76
CA GLU A 224 -1.01 -68.39 17.14
C GLU A 224 -0.65 -68.08 15.67
N GLN A 225 0.45 -67.37 15.59
CA GLN A 225 1.74 -67.72 14.96
C GLN A 225 1.95 -67.64 13.43
N ASP A 226 2.89 -66.80 13.16
CA ASP A 226 4.14 -67.07 12.38
C ASP A 226 4.14 -67.19 10.85
N GLY A 227 5.08 -66.52 10.24
CA GLY A 227 5.78 -67.01 9.07
C GLY A 227 5.66 -66.21 7.78
N GLY A 228 6.56 -65.33 7.56
CA GLY A 228 7.60 -65.31 6.53
C GLY A 228 7.26 -65.37 5.03
N HIS A 229 7.95 -64.52 4.35
CA HIS A 229 8.53 -64.60 3.00
C HIS A 229 7.75 -64.23 1.74
N ASP A 230 8.24 -63.15 1.15
CA ASP A 230 8.86 -63.06 -0.20
C ASP A 230 8.05 -63.30 -1.46
N GLY A 231 8.17 -62.37 -2.39
CA GLY A 231 8.32 -62.72 -3.83
C GLY A 231 7.17 -62.30 -4.76
N GLY A 232 7.35 -61.20 -5.46
CA GLY A 232 7.47 -61.19 -6.93
C GLY A 232 6.23 -61.31 -7.82
N HIS A 233 6.22 -60.34 -8.68
CA HIS A 233 5.85 -60.39 -10.10
C HIS A 233 4.38 -60.53 -10.59
N ASP A 234 4.02 -59.44 -11.30
CA ASP A 234 3.53 -59.33 -12.69
C ASP A 234 2.17 -59.92 -13.15
N GLU A 235 1.54 -59.04 -13.92
CA GLU A 235 0.78 -59.20 -15.16
C GLU A 235 -0.74 -59.51 -15.10
N GLU A 236 -1.44 -58.49 -15.57
CA GLU A 236 -2.43 -58.44 -16.70
C GLU A 236 -3.61 -59.42 -16.80
N HIS A 237 -4.68 -58.74 -17.27
CA HIS A 237 -5.80 -59.17 -18.11
C HIS A 237 -7.11 -59.67 -17.46
N ASP A 238 -8.09 -58.91 -17.71
CA ASP A 238 -9.21 -58.94 -18.69
C ASP A 238 -10.57 -59.47 -18.20
N ALA A 239 -11.55 -58.64 -18.49
CA ALA A 239 -12.95 -58.87 -18.90
C ALA A 239 -13.89 -59.77 -18.07
N GLY A 240 -15.05 -59.21 -17.77
CA GLY A 240 -16.27 -59.97 -17.96
C GLY A 240 -17.40 -59.79 -16.96
N GLN A 241 -18.33 -58.94 -17.33
CA GLN A 241 -19.79 -59.11 -17.29
C GLN A 241 -20.60 -59.42 -16.01
N ASP A 242 -21.57 -58.52 -15.84
CA ASP A 242 -22.97 -58.75 -15.45
C ASP A 242 -23.31 -59.28 -14.05
N GLY A 243 -23.98 -58.43 -13.33
CA GLY A 243 -24.74 -58.78 -12.14
C GLY A 243 -25.39 -57.57 -11.45
N ARG A 244 -26.49 -57.05 -11.97
CA ARG A 244 -27.38 -56.19 -11.17
C ARG A 244 -28.00 -57.03 -10.04
N PRO A 245 -28.03 -56.49 -8.83
CA PRO A 245 -29.24 -56.58 -8.04
C PRO A 245 -29.60 -55.21 -7.36
N ASP A 246 -30.88 -55.00 -7.39
CA ASP A 246 -31.75 -54.40 -6.40
C ASP A 246 -31.47 -52.96 -5.94
N GLN A 247 -32.34 -52.11 -6.41
CA GLN A 247 -32.62 -50.79 -5.85
C GLN A 247 -33.12 -50.97 -4.40
N ARG A 248 -32.23 -50.68 -3.43
CA ARG A 248 -32.65 -50.27 -2.10
C ARG A 248 -32.64 -48.75 -2.06
N ASP A 249 -33.84 -48.27 -1.77
CA ASP A 249 -34.15 -46.88 -1.40
C ASP A 249 -33.19 -46.43 -0.29
N THR A 250 -32.11 -45.66 -0.66
CA THR A 250 -31.28 -44.94 0.28
C THR A 250 -31.57 -43.46 0.08
N THR A 251 -32.56 -42.99 0.83
CA THR A 251 -32.68 -41.58 1.15
C THR A 251 -31.32 -41.15 1.70
N PRO A 252 -30.66 -40.10 1.11
CA PRO A 252 -29.42 -39.63 1.69
C PRO A 252 -29.69 -39.13 3.12
N PRO A 253 -28.80 -39.40 4.08
CA PRO A 253 -28.96 -38.83 5.41
C PRO A 253 -29.03 -37.32 5.25
N GLU A 254 -30.01 -36.70 5.86
CA GLU A 254 -30.13 -35.28 6.03
C GLU A 254 -28.73 -34.75 6.43
N GLN A 255 -28.11 -33.93 5.59
CA GLN A 255 -26.85 -33.36 5.90
C GLN A 255 -27.09 -32.42 7.10
N ALA A 256 -26.64 -32.83 8.27
CA ALA A 256 -26.51 -31.95 9.40
C ALA A 256 -25.69 -30.74 8.93
N GLY A 257 -26.22 -29.54 9.10
CA GLY A 257 -25.53 -28.31 8.75
C GLY A 257 -24.15 -28.25 9.43
N PRO A 258 -23.22 -27.47 8.92
CA PRO A 258 -21.88 -27.35 9.51
C PRO A 258 -22.00 -26.92 10.96
N VAL A 259 -21.43 -27.70 11.88
CA VAL A 259 -21.29 -27.35 13.29
C VAL A 259 -20.10 -26.39 13.39
N TRP A 260 -20.32 -25.17 13.90
CA TRP A 260 -19.27 -24.17 14.06
C TRP A 260 -18.69 -24.26 15.47
N PRO A 261 -17.35 -24.23 15.65
CA PRO A 261 -16.74 -24.27 16.98
C PRO A 261 -17.14 -23.04 17.79
N ALA A 262 -17.34 -23.23 19.09
CA ALA A 262 -17.49 -22.14 20.05
C ALA A 262 -16.30 -21.18 19.96
N ASP A 263 -16.53 -19.90 20.23
CA ASP A 263 -15.50 -18.83 20.18
C ASP A 263 -14.80 -18.66 18.81
N ARG A 264 -15.48 -18.95 17.74
CA ARG A 264 -14.94 -18.78 16.40
C ARG A 264 -14.61 -17.33 16.06
N VAL A 265 -15.40 -16.37 16.56
CA VAL A 265 -15.16 -14.94 16.35
C VAL A 265 -14.12 -14.46 17.36
N LYS A 266 -12.88 -14.31 16.94
CA LYS A 266 -11.74 -13.86 17.75
C LYS A 266 -11.58 -12.34 17.80
N GLY A 267 -12.25 -11.62 16.93
CA GLY A 267 -12.21 -10.15 16.90
C GLY A 267 -13.32 -9.56 16.05
N VAL A 268 -13.44 -8.25 16.12
CA VAL A 268 -14.35 -7.47 15.28
C VAL A 268 -13.65 -6.23 14.77
N ARG A 269 -13.85 -5.89 13.48
CA ARG A 269 -13.38 -4.64 12.88
C ARG A 269 -14.54 -3.70 12.70
N ILE A 270 -14.49 -2.56 13.36
CA ILE A 270 -15.54 -1.53 13.27
C ILE A 270 -15.10 -0.43 12.33
N TYR A 271 -15.95 -0.08 11.38
CA TYR A 271 -15.68 1.01 10.46
C TYR A 271 -16.97 1.68 9.97
N ARG A 272 -16.84 2.98 9.72
CA ARG A 272 -17.88 3.79 9.08
C ARG A 272 -17.41 4.11 7.66
N PRO A 273 -18.05 3.55 6.62
CA PRO A 273 -17.65 3.81 5.25
C PRO A 273 -17.83 5.27 4.87
N ALA A 274 -16.89 5.80 4.09
CA ALA A 274 -17.01 7.12 3.49
C ALA A 274 -16.60 7.05 2.01
N VAL A 275 -17.28 7.80 1.15
CA VAL A 275 -16.98 7.88 -0.28
C VAL A 275 -16.55 9.29 -0.66
N ILE A 276 -15.45 9.39 -1.42
CA ILE A 276 -14.92 10.64 -1.97
C ILE A 276 -14.74 10.44 -3.47
N GLY A 277 -15.57 11.10 -4.27
CA GLY A 277 -15.63 10.82 -5.69
C GLY A 277 -15.96 9.35 -5.94
N THR A 278 -14.98 8.58 -6.41
CA THR A 278 -15.11 7.13 -6.68
C THR A 278 -14.41 6.24 -5.64
N LEU A 279 -13.64 6.83 -4.74
CA LEU A 279 -12.87 6.12 -3.73
C LEU A 279 -13.73 5.86 -2.49
N LEU A 280 -13.85 4.59 -2.11
CA LEU A 280 -14.48 4.17 -0.87
C LEU A 280 -13.41 3.95 0.20
N TYR A 281 -13.55 4.61 1.34
CA TYR A 281 -12.88 4.26 2.58
C TYR A 281 -13.77 3.29 3.35
N GLY A 282 -13.33 2.06 3.49
CA GLY A 282 -14.07 0.96 4.08
C GLY A 282 -13.26 0.28 5.21
N PRO A 283 -13.20 -1.06 5.22
CA PRO A 283 -12.57 -1.84 6.28
C PRO A 283 -11.06 -1.55 6.46
N GLU A 284 -10.36 -1.05 5.44
CA GLU A 284 -8.94 -0.65 5.53
C GLU A 284 -8.72 0.55 6.45
N THR A 285 -9.76 1.30 6.77
CA THR A 285 -9.73 2.41 7.73
C THR A 285 -10.36 2.05 9.09
N GLY A 286 -10.71 0.78 9.29
CA GLY A 286 -11.39 0.30 10.51
C GLY A 286 -10.52 0.32 11.76
N CYS A 287 -11.18 0.10 12.90
CA CYS A 287 -10.55 -0.17 14.19
C CYS A 287 -10.81 -1.65 14.54
N ASP A 288 -9.74 -2.41 14.74
CA ASP A 288 -9.80 -3.83 15.08
C ASP A 288 -9.85 -4.00 16.61
N LEU A 289 -10.86 -4.72 17.12
CA LEU A 289 -10.95 -5.14 18.51
C LEU A 289 -10.67 -6.64 18.56
N GLU A 290 -9.69 -7.05 19.34
CA GLU A 290 -9.24 -8.43 19.46
C GLU A 290 -9.57 -8.98 20.84
N PHE A 291 -10.23 -10.14 20.90
CA PHE A 291 -10.56 -10.84 22.14
C PHE A 291 -9.43 -11.81 22.46
N TRP A 292 -8.44 -11.34 23.24
CA TRP A 292 -7.22 -12.09 23.52
C TRP A 292 -7.47 -13.22 24.52
N ASP A 293 -6.96 -14.40 24.23
CA ASP A 293 -7.23 -15.61 25.00
C ASP A 293 -6.24 -15.77 26.19
N SER A 294 -6.74 -16.40 27.27
CA SER A 294 -5.93 -16.77 28.43
C SER A 294 -5.21 -18.13 28.26
N ALA A 295 -5.39 -18.81 27.15
CA ALA A 295 -4.83 -20.14 26.86
C ALA A 295 -3.35 -20.10 26.42
N ALA A 296 -2.52 -19.36 27.13
CA ALA A 296 -1.09 -19.32 26.85
C ALA A 296 -0.34 -20.56 27.37
N PRO A 297 0.75 -20.99 26.72
CA PRO A 297 1.54 -22.15 27.15
C PRO A 297 2.21 -21.98 28.51
N SER A 298 2.27 -20.77 29.05
CA SER A 298 2.83 -20.47 30.39
C SER A 298 1.79 -19.82 31.28
N GLU A 299 1.78 -20.22 32.55
CA GLU A 299 0.87 -19.66 33.54
C GLU A 299 1.02 -18.13 33.63
N GLY A 300 -0.09 -17.40 33.45
CA GLY A 300 -0.15 -15.94 33.49
C GLY A 300 0.17 -15.18 32.22
N ALA A 301 0.47 -15.84 31.09
CA ALA A 301 0.58 -15.19 29.79
C ALA A 301 -0.78 -15.15 29.06
N ILE A 302 -0.97 -14.16 28.21
CA ILE A 302 -2.18 -13.94 27.41
C ILE A 302 -1.79 -13.97 25.94
N ALA A 303 -2.53 -14.77 25.16
CA ALA A 303 -2.33 -14.89 23.72
C ALA A 303 -3.01 -13.75 22.97
N SER A 304 -2.27 -13.08 22.07
CA SER A 304 -2.84 -12.17 21.10
C SER A 304 -3.44 -12.94 19.92
N ILE A 305 -4.36 -12.31 19.21
CA ILE A 305 -4.98 -12.90 18.01
C ILE A 305 -4.03 -12.80 16.81
N ASP A 306 -3.36 -11.67 16.66
CA ASP A 306 -2.33 -11.41 15.66
C ASP A 306 -1.01 -11.05 16.34
N GLU A 307 0.11 -11.25 15.66
CA GLU A 307 1.43 -10.95 16.19
C GLU A 307 1.53 -9.50 16.65
N THR A 308 2.11 -9.31 17.83
CA THR A 308 2.42 -7.99 18.40
C THR A 308 3.90 -7.70 18.26
N PRO A 309 4.37 -6.47 18.53
CA PRO A 309 5.80 -6.20 18.60
C PRO A 309 6.60 -7.07 19.58
N PHE A 310 5.95 -7.71 20.54
CA PHE A 310 6.54 -8.67 21.46
C PHE A 310 6.23 -10.14 21.12
N GLY A 311 5.73 -10.41 19.92
CA GLY A 311 5.30 -11.74 19.49
C GLY A 311 3.86 -12.02 19.89
N TRP A 312 3.55 -13.31 20.08
CA TRP A 312 2.18 -13.81 20.29
C TRP A 312 1.69 -13.80 21.74
N TRP A 313 2.53 -13.42 22.72
CA TRP A 313 2.26 -13.57 24.14
C TRP A 313 2.62 -12.29 24.89
N VAL A 314 1.70 -11.84 25.74
CA VAL A 314 1.96 -10.73 26.66
C VAL A 314 1.67 -11.13 28.10
N PRO A 315 2.34 -10.50 29.09
CA PRO A 315 2.17 -10.86 30.50
C PRO A 315 0.87 -10.33 31.12
N SER A 316 0.28 -9.28 30.57
CA SER A 316 -0.95 -8.68 31.08
C SER A 316 -1.62 -7.76 30.07
N LEU A 317 -2.92 -7.49 30.28
CA LEU A 317 -3.71 -6.47 29.55
C LEU A 317 -3.88 -5.19 30.39
N GLU A 318 -2.98 -4.90 31.31
CA GLU A 318 -2.96 -3.62 32.02
C GLU A 318 -2.63 -2.48 31.03
N ALA A 319 -3.44 -1.43 31.05
CA ALA A 319 -3.36 -0.29 30.12
C ALA A 319 -3.33 1.03 30.89
N ASN A 320 -2.33 1.19 31.76
CA ASN A 320 -2.11 2.42 32.55
C ASN A 320 -1.25 3.44 31.78
N ALA A 321 -0.47 3.00 30.81
CA ALA A 321 0.27 3.86 29.91
C ALA A 321 -0.68 4.60 28.96
N THR A 322 -0.19 5.63 28.28
CA THR A 322 -0.99 6.46 27.37
C THR A 322 -0.20 6.72 26.09
N THR A 323 -0.88 6.62 24.96
CA THR A 323 -0.37 7.07 23.66
C THR A 323 -1.26 8.17 23.08
N THR A 324 -0.73 8.96 22.13
CA THR A 324 -1.49 10.03 21.48
C THR A 324 -1.66 9.69 19.99
N ILE A 325 -2.91 9.62 19.53
CA ILE A 325 -3.28 9.34 18.15
C ILE A 325 -4.28 10.42 17.70
N GLY A 326 -4.05 11.04 16.55
CA GLY A 326 -4.91 12.12 16.07
C GLY A 326 -5.08 13.28 17.06
N GLY A 327 -4.06 13.56 17.86
CA GLY A 327 -4.07 14.60 18.92
C GLY A 327 -4.89 14.23 20.16
N ARG A 328 -5.39 12.99 20.30
CA ARG A 328 -6.17 12.51 21.44
C ARG A 328 -5.41 11.44 22.23
N PRO A 329 -5.50 11.44 23.59
CA PRO A 329 -4.89 10.41 24.41
C PRO A 329 -5.73 9.13 24.42
N TYR A 330 -5.06 7.98 24.33
CA TYR A 330 -5.66 6.65 24.42
C TYR A 330 -4.89 5.77 25.41
N PRO A 331 -5.56 4.83 26.11
CA PRO A 331 -4.89 3.84 26.94
C PRO A 331 -3.97 2.98 26.06
N LEU A 332 -2.75 2.78 26.51
CA LEU A 332 -1.75 1.90 25.87
C LEU A 332 -1.47 0.74 26.83
N LEU A 333 -1.41 -0.48 26.33
CA LEU A 333 -0.99 -1.60 27.18
C LEU A 333 0.42 -1.35 27.71
N ASP A 334 0.62 -1.55 29.01
CA ASP A 334 1.86 -1.22 29.73
C ASP A 334 3.09 -1.89 29.12
N VAL A 335 2.91 -3.09 28.57
CA VAL A 335 3.97 -3.84 27.88
C VAL A 335 4.53 -3.08 26.66
N PHE A 336 3.75 -2.21 26.03
CA PHE A 336 4.16 -1.42 24.88
C PHE A 336 4.57 0.02 25.25
N ALA A 337 4.71 0.33 26.52
CA ALA A 337 5.10 1.68 26.97
C ALA A 337 6.55 2.04 26.61
N ALA A 338 7.40 1.05 26.42
CA ALA A 338 8.79 1.25 25.97
C ALA A 338 8.89 1.16 24.45
N SER A 339 9.65 2.09 23.84
CA SER A 339 9.95 2.03 22.41
C SER A 339 10.85 0.84 22.08
N LEU A 340 10.60 0.19 20.95
CA LEU A 340 11.42 -0.90 20.43
C LEU A 340 12.53 -0.38 19.52
N PRO A 341 13.66 -1.08 19.41
CA PRO A 341 14.77 -0.69 18.53
C PRO A 341 14.39 -0.58 17.04
N GLU A 342 13.32 -1.27 16.63
CA GLU A 342 12.82 -1.28 15.25
C GLU A 342 11.94 -0.05 14.94
N GLN A 343 11.39 0.60 15.95
CA GLN A 343 10.49 1.74 15.79
C GLN A 343 11.25 2.97 15.32
N VAL A 344 10.67 3.66 14.35
CA VAL A 344 11.16 4.93 13.83
C VAL A 344 10.43 6.07 14.56
N ASP A 345 11.11 6.70 15.50
CA ASP A 345 10.58 7.78 16.36
C ASP A 345 11.19 9.17 16.07
N PHE A 346 12.05 9.27 15.06
CA PHE A 346 12.65 10.53 14.64
C PHE A 346 11.85 11.23 13.53
N PRO A 347 11.96 12.57 13.40
CA PRO A 347 11.24 13.32 12.38
C PRO A 347 11.77 13.02 10.98
N ILE A 348 10.86 12.88 10.03
CA ILE A 348 11.14 12.66 8.61
C ILE A 348 10.46 13.75 7.81
N ASP A 349 11.22 14.41 6.91
CA ASP A 349 10.70 15.39 5.95
C ASP A 349 10.56 14.77 4.55
N ALA A 350 9.92 15.49 3.65
CA ALA A 350 9.96 15.22 2.21
C ALA A 350 10.56 16.41 1.47
N VAL A 351 11.39 16.14 0.47
CA VAL A 351 11.89 17.13 -0.48
C VAL A 351 11.39 16.76 -1.87
N ILE A 352 10.69 17.66 -2.53
CA ILE A 352 10.16 17.45 -3.87
C ILE A 352 10.78 18.49 -4.79
N THR A 353 11.36 18.07 -5.91
CA THR A 353 11.76 18.96 -7.00
C THR A 353 10.64 19.08 -8.02
N TRP A 354 10.36 20.31 -8.46
CA TRP A 354 9.27 20.59 -9.38
C TRP A 354 9.56 21.77 -10.29
N VAL A 355 8.98 21.73 -11.47
CA VAL A 355 9.03 22.79 -12.48
C VAL A 355 7.69 22.91 -13.19
N ASP A 356 7.36 24.14 -13.62
CA ASP A 356 6.26 24.42 -14.54
C ASP A 356 6.83 24.98 -15.84
N ASP A 357 6.79 24.18 -16.89
CA ASP A 357 7.30 24.54 -18.21
C ASP A 357 6.42 25.57 -18.94
N SER A 358 5.21 25.80 -18.45
CA SER A 358 4.28 26.80 -18.99
C SER A 358 4.57 28.21 -18.48
N ASP A 359 5.41 28.39 -17.43
CA ASP A 359 5.76 29.69 -16.88
C ASP A 359 6.64 30.51 -17.84
N PRO A 360 6.17 31.66 -18.35
CA PRO A 360 6.93 32.47 -19.30
C PRO A 360 8.28 32.97 -18.75
N ALA A 361 8.36 33.30 -17.46
CA ALA A 361 9.60 33.77 -16.87
C ALA A 361 10.65 32.65 -16.76
N TRP A 362 10.21 31.43 -16.49
CA TRP A 362 11.07 30.26 -16.51
C TRP A 362 11.53 29.93 -17.94
N GLN A 363 10.63 29.98 -18.93
CA GLN A 363 10.95 29.78 -20.34
C GLN A 363 12.01 30.77 -20.82
N GLU A 364 11.91 32.05 -20.42
CA GLU A 364 12.91 33.05 -20.74
C GLU A 364 14.29 32.72 -20.14
N ARG A 365 14.34 32.30 -18.86
CA ARG A 365 15.59 31.89 -18.20
C ARG A 365 16.20 30.65 -18.89
N ARG A 366 15.39 29.66 -19.26
CA ARG A 366 15.82 28.47 -19.99
C ARG A 366 16.36 28.81 -21.38
N ALA A 367 15.67 29.65 -22.15
CA ALA A 367 16.11 30.12 -23.45
C ALA A 367 17.46 30.88 -23.36
N ALA A 368 17.64 31.73 -22.35
CA ALA A 368 18.89 32.40 -22.12
C ALA A 368 20.04 31.44 -21.75
N ALA A 369 19.78 30.39 -21.01
CA ALA A 369 20.75 29.33 -20.71
C ALA A 369 21.14 28.53 -21.97
N ARG A 370 20.15 28.16 -22.79
CA ARG A 370 20.35 27.52 -24.10
C ARG A 370 21.25 28.33 -25.00
N ALA A 371 20.97 29.65 -25.14
CA ALA A 371 21.76 30.55 -25.98
C ALA A 371 23.21 30.62 -25.53
N ARG A 372 23.49 30.62 -24.22
CA ARG A 372 24.87 30.63 -23.71
C ARG A 372 25.64 29.37 -24.05
N LEU A 373 24.97 28.18 -23.97
CA LEU A 373 25.60 26.88 -24.25
C LEU A 373 25.78 26.63 -25.76
N ALA A 374 24.86 27.08 -26.61
CA ALA A 374 24.94 26.89 -28.04
C ALA A 374 26.23 27.45 -28.67
N HIS A 375 26.88 28.43 -28.01
CA HIS A 375 28.16 28.98 -28.43
C HIS A 375 29.37 28.14 -28.00
N THR A 376 29.22 27.13 -27.14
CA THR A 376 30.30 26.36 -26.55
C THR A 376 30.22 24.85 -26.76
N ALA A 377 29.09 24.30 -27.24
CA ALA A 377 28.84 22.85 -27.28
C ALA A 377 29.26 22.18 -28.60
N ALA A 378 29.85 20.97 -28.48
CA ALA A 378 30.03 20.05 -29.57
C ALA A 378 28.73 19.22 -29.82
N PRO A 379 28.45 18.78 -31.06
CA PRO A 379 27.24 18.02 -31.35
C PRO A 379 27.26 16.66 -30.67
N ILE A 380 26.13 16.25 -30.09
CA ILE A 380 25.95 15.00 -29.32
C ILE A 380 24.93 14.08 -30.03
N ALA A 381 25.12 12.75 -29.87
CA ALA A 381 24.33 11.70 -30.52
C ALA A 381 22.90 11.52 -29.98
N GLU A 382 22.02 10.97 -30.82
CA GLU A 382 20.56 11.10 -30.95
C GLU A 382 19.69 10.11 -30.16
N GLU A 383 20.01 9.58 -29.00
CA GLU A 383 19.15 8.53 -28.39
C GLU A 383 18.20 8.97 -27.28
N ASP A 384 18.29 10.20 -26.75
CA ASP A 384 17.41 10.68 -25.68
C ASP A 384 16.41 11.77 -26.10
N GLY A 385 15.89 11.69 -27.31
CA GLY A 385 15.05 12.73 -27.88
C GLY A 385 15.88 14.03 -28.01
N VAL A 386 16.34 14.32 -29.24
CA VAL A 386 17.07 15.55 -29.51
C VAL A 386 16.10 16.70 -29.28
N ALA A 387 16.33 17.49 -28.23
CA ALA A 387 15.68 18.77 -28.13
C ALA A 387 15.92 19.55 -29.44
N GLU A 388 14.95 20.30 -29.90
CA GLU A 388 15.10 21.22 -31.07
C GLU A 388 16.35 22.11 -30.91
N SER A 389 16.80 22.32 -29.65
CA SER A 389 18.01 23.06 -29.29
C SER A 389 19.33 22.33 -29.58
N GLY A 390 19.34 21.01 -29.82
CA GLY A 390 20.54 20.18 -29.96
C GLY A 390 21.39 20.07 -28.68
N ILE A 391 20.84 20.45 -27.53
CA ILE A 391 21.49 20.34 -26.20
C ILE A 391 21.02 19.07 -25.51
N ALA A 392 21.93 18.16 -25.18
CA ALA A 392 21.64 16.99 -24.42
C ALA A 392 20.99 17.34 -23.08
N GLY A 393 19.97 16.56 -22.67
CA GLY A 393 19.27 16.77 -21.41
C GLY A 393 18.31 17.97 -21.36
N ASP A 394 18.08 18.65 -22.49
CA ASP A 394 17.15 19.77 -22.61
C ASP A 394 15.87 19.40 -23.39
N ALA A 395 15.50 18.13 -23.40
CA ALA A 395 14.26 17.68 -24.04
C ALA A 395 13.03 18.23 -23.27
N ASP A 396 12.02 18.73 -24.00
CA ASP A 396 10.84 19.38 -23.42
C ASP A 396 10.01 18.43 -22.53
N GLN A 397 9.98 17.14 -22.87
CA GLN A 397 9.30 16.11 -22.05
C GLN A 397 9.77 16.06 -20.59
N ARG A 398 11.02 16.46 -20.31
CA ARG A 398 11.60 16.47 -18.95
C ARG A 398 11.05 17.55 -18.03
N PHE A 399 10.38 18.52 -18.59
CA PHE A 399 9.92 19.72 -17.86
C PHE A 399 8.41 19.87 -17.92
N ARG A 400 7.73 18.95 -18.62
CA ARG A 400 6.27 19.00 -18.79
C ARG A 400 5.58 18.89 -17.47
N ASN A 401 4.63 19.79 -17.24
CA ASN A 401 3.79 19.81 -16.03
C ASN A 401 2.33 19.53 -16.41
N ARG A 402 1.76 18.46 -15.84
CA ARG A 402 0.34 18.09 -15.96
C ARG A 402 -0.35 18.13 -14.59
N ASP A 403 0.12 19.01 -13.70
CA ASP A 403 -0.35 19.15 -12.32
C ASP A 403 -0.01 17.93 -11.43
N GLU A 404 1.01 17.11 -11.82
CA GLU A 404 1.44 15.91 -11.09
C GLU A 404 1.77 16.24 -9.64
N LEU A 405 2.43 17.36 -9.38
CA LEU A 405 2.77 17.82 -8.02
C LEU A 405 1.55 17.85 -7.09
N ARG A 406 0.38 18.30 -7.58
CA ARG A 406 -0.84 18.33 -6.78
C ARG A 406 -1.19 16.95 -6.25
N TYR A 407 -1.14 15.95 -7.12
CA TYR A 407 -1.45 14.58 -6.77
C TYR A 407 -0.34 13.89 -5.99
N CYS A 408 0.93 14.28 -6.18
CA CYS A 408 2.04 13.86 -5.33
C CYS A 408 1.82 14.34 -3.88
N LEU A 409 1.39 15.59 -3.68
CA LEU A 409 1.04 16.12 -2.35
C LEU A 409 -0.19 15.43 -1.75
N ARG A 410 -1.20 15.10 -2.56
CA ARG A 410 -2.36 14.30 -2.13
C ARG A 410 -1.94 12.88 -1.72
N ALA A 411 -1.05 12.25 -2.49
CA ALA A 411 -0.50 10.93 -2.20
C ALA A 411 0.27 10.92 -0.87
N LEU A 412 1.11 11.91 -0.62
CA LEU A 412 1.85 12.05 0.64
C LEU A 412 0.90 12.29 1.82
N ALA A 413 -0.07 13.19 1.68
CA ALA A 413 -1.04 13.47 2.74
C ALA A 413 -1.91 12.24 3.08
N ALA A 414 -2.29 11.44 2.07
CA ALA A 414 -3.11 10.25 2.26
C ALA A 414 -2.33 9.06 2.82
N ASN A 415 -1.10 8.83 2.32
CA ASN A 415 -0.38 7.57 2.46
C ASN A 415 0.87 7.66 3.35
N ALA A 416 1.34 8.88 3.70
CA ALA A 416 2.46 9.12 4.61
C ALA A 416 2.20 10.32 5.54
N PRO A 417 1.11 10.31 6.34
CA PRO A 417 0.75 11.44 7.21
C PRO A 417 1.78 11.71 8.33
N TRP A 418 2.74 10.83 8.52
CA TRP A 418 3.86 10.94 9.45
C TRP A 418 4.99 11.87 8.95
N ILE A 419 4.95 12.33 7.69
CA ILE A 419 5.90 13.32 7.18
C ILE A 419 5.68 14.64 7.92
N ARG A 420 6.76 15.11 8.57
CA ARG A 420 6.72 16.32 9.38
C ARG A 420 6.54 17.60 8.55
N ARG A 421 7.27 17.72 7.43
CA ARG A 421 7.29 18.90 6.56
C ARG A 421 7.66 18.51 5.13
N ILE A 422 7.07 19.22 4.18
CA ILE A 422 7.39 19.11 2.76
C ILE A 422 8.17 20.36 2.33
N HIS A 423 9.31 20.17 1.68
CA HIS A 423 10.12 21.20 1.08
C HIS A 423 9.99 21.11 -0.44
N LEU A 424 9.33 22.08 -1.05
CA LEU A 424 9.18 22.17 -2.50
C LEU A 424 10.34 22.99 -3.08
N VAL A 425 11.26 22.31 -3.77
CA VAL A 425 12.43 22.91 -4.41
C VAL A 425 12.10 23.28 -5.86
N THR A 426 12.23 24.56 -6.22
CA THR A 426 11.78 25.07 -7.52
C THR A 426 12.59 26.31 -7.97
N ASP A 427 12.53 26.63 -9.27
CA ASP A 427 13.16 27.80 -9.85
C ASP A 427 12.27 29.05 -9.76
N ASP A 428 12.04 29.54 -8.52
CA ASP A 428 11.20 30.72 -8.23
C ASP A 428 9.74 30.60 -8.73
N GLN A 429 9.23 29.40 -8.81
CA GLN A 429 7.87 29.11 -9.25
C GLN A 429 7.00 28.69 -8.06
N THR A 430 5.70 28.95 -8.15
CA THR A 430 4.72 28.55 -7.13
C THR A 430 3.39 28.22 -7.82
N PRO A 431 2.87 26.99 -7.66
CA PRO A 431 1.56 26.66 -8.21
C PRO A 431 0.47 27.57 -7.64
N HIS A 432 -0.44 28.05 -8.47
CA HIS A 432 -1.48 28.98 -8.08
C HIS A 432 -2.49 28.41 -7.05
N TRP A 433 -2.61 27.08 -6.98
CA TRP A 433 -3.50 26.35 -6.06
C TRP A 433 -2.82 26.02 -4.71
N LEU A 434 -1.51 26.23 -4.57
CA LEU A 434 -0.73 25.83 -3.39
C LEU A 434 -0.89 26.83 -2.24
N ASP A 435 -1.23 26.32 -1.05
CA ASP A 435 -1.24 27.13 0.17
C ASP A 435 0.17 27.22 0.77
N THR A 436 0.90 28.23 0.36
CA THR A 436 2.27 28.50 0.85
C THR A 436 2.32 28.98 2.31
N ALA A 437 1.17 29.28 2.92
CA ALA A 437 1.08 29.64 4.34
C ALA A 437 0.91 28.41 5.26
N HIS A 438 0.71 27.22 4.68
CA HIS A 438 0.56 26.00 5.47
C HIS A 438 1.86 25.66 6.23
N PRO A 439 1.81 25.44 7.56
CA PRO A 439 3.03 25.27 8.39
C PRO A 439 3.84 24.00 8.06
N GLY A 440 3.21 23.00 7.43
CA GLY A 440 3.84 21.76 6.98
C GLY A 440 4.47 21.85 5.58
N LEU A 441 4.47 23.03 4.92
CA LEU A 441 5.05 23.22 3.59
C LEU A 441 6.02 24.39 3.59
N THR A 442 7.12 24.26 2.84
CA THR A 442 8.09 25.33 2.60
C THR A 442 8.50 25.34 1.13
N VAL A 443 8.37 26.46 0.44
CA VAL A 443 8.91 26.61 -0.92
C VAL A 443 10.36 27.09 -0.82
N VAL A 444 11.27 26.35 -1.45
CA VAL A 444 12.73 26.59 -1.42
C VAL A 444 13.20 26.92 -2.83
N PRO A 445 13.53 28.19 -3.13
CA PRO A 445 13.98 28.57 -4.45
C PRO A 445 15.41 28.11 -4.71
N HIS A 446 15.72 27.71 -5.95
CA HIS A 446 17.07 27.29 -6.37
C HIS A 446 18.16 28.30 -5.98
N ARG A 447 17.88 29.62 -6.04
CA ARG A 447 18.84 30.65 -5.65
C ARG A 447 19.36 30.55 -4.21
N GLU A 448 18.58 29.99 -3.28
CA GLU A 448 19.01 29.73 -1.91
C GLU A 448 19.99 28.56 -1.86
N LEU A 449 19.72 27.49 -2.58
CA LEU A 449 20.57 26.30 -2.63
C LEU A 449 21.89 26.54 -3.34
N PHE A 450 21.87 27.42 -4.35
CA PHE A 450 23.08 27.78 -5.14
C PHE A 450 23.77 29.07 -4.67
N ALA A 451 23.35 29.64 -3.52
CA ALA A 451 23.98 30.81 -2.95
C ALA A 451 25.50 30.59 -2.74
N GLY A 452 26.30 31.54 -3.19
CA GLY A 452 27.78 31.47 -3.10
C GLY A 452 28.44 30.58 -4.15
N THR A 453 27.70 30.06 -5.11
CA THR A 453 28.26 29.41 -6.31
C THR A 453 28.20 30.33 -7.50
N ASP A 454 28.98 30.02 -8.55
CA ASP A 454 28.95 30.68 -9.85
C ASP A 454 27.99 29.96 -10.84
N ALA A 455 27.20 29.00 -10.34
CA ALA A 455 26.15 28.34 -11.13
C ALA A 455 25.06 29.36 -11.49
N GLY A 456 24.70 29.42 -12.77
CA GLY A 456 23.57 30.21 -13.27
C GLY A 456 22.24 29.54 -12.99
N PRO A 457 21.14 29.95 -13.65
CA PRO A 457 19.89 29.20 -13.60
C PRO A 457 20.14 27.74 -13.96
N VAL A 458 19.57 26.82 -13.17
CA VAL A 458 19.81 25.37 -13.28
C VAL A 458 18.52 24.66 -13.64
N PHE A 459 18.56 23.88 -14.74
CA PHE A 459 17.49 23.04 -15.28
C PHE A 459 17.88 21.55 -15.24
N ASN A 460 18.88 21.22 -14.44
CA ASN A 460 19.49 19.90 -14.28
C ASN A 460 19.18 19.35 -12.89
N SER A 461 18.36 18.30 -12.82
CA SER A 461 18.04 17.67 -11.52
C SER A 461 19.30 17.17 -10.81
N HIS A 462 20.31 16.64 -11.53
CA HIS A 462 21.57 16.22 -10.90
C HIS A 462 22.29 17.39 -10.22
N ALA A 463 22.31 18.59 -10.84
CA ALA A 463 22.87 19.76 -10.18
C ALA A 463 22.10 20.15 -8.90
N ILE A 464 20.75 20.11 -8.96
CA ILE A 464 19.88 20.40 -7.80
C ILE A 464 20.12 19.38 -6.69
N GLU A 465 20.19 18.09 -7.04
CA GLU A 465 20.43 16.99 -6.11
C GLU A 465 21.74 17.14 -5.32
N THR A 466 22.78 17.76 -5.89
CA THR A 466 24.05 18.02 -5.17
C THR A 466 23.85 18.96 -3.97
N ARG A 467 22.75 19.71 -3.93
CA ARG A 467 22.50 20.81 -2.99
C ARG A 467 21.36 20.53 -2.00
N LEU A 468 20.65 19.39 -2.09
CA LEU A 468 19.50 19.09 -1.25
C LEU A 468 19.84 19.11 0.26
N HIS A 469 21.05 18.77 0.65
CA HIS A 469 21.50 18.85 2.05
C HIS A 469 21.54 20.28 2.62
N LEU A 470 21.42 21.31 1.77
CA LEU A 470 21.41 22.73 2.13
C LEU A 470 19.99 23.29 2.28
N VAL A 471 18.96 22.48 2.04
CA VAL A 471 17.57 22.89 2.27
C VAL A 471 17.42 23.39 3.72
N PRO A 472 16.89 24.60 3.94
CA PRO A 472 16.75 25.16 5.28
C PRO A 472 15.81 24.32 6.16
N ASP A 473 16.15 24.15 7.43
CA ASP A 473 15.37 23.41 8.44
C ASP A 473 15.03 21.94 8.08
N LEU A 474 15.75 21.38 7.10
CA LEU A 474 15.59 19.98 6.69
C LEU A 474 15.95 19.05 7.84
N ALA A 475 15.10 18.06 8.11
CA ALA A 475 15.39 16.99 9.06
C ALA A 475 16.63 16.19 8.66
N GLU A 476 17.22 15.48 9.62
CA GLU A 476 18.33 14.54 9.34
C GLU A 476 17.87 13.44 8.38
N HIS A 477 16.64 12.94 8.55
CA HIS A 477 16.03 11.91 7.72
C HIS A 477 14.99 12.55 6.81
N PHE A 478 15.02 12.22 5.54
CA PHE A 478 14.04 12.76 4.59
C PHE A 478 13.86 11.83 3.39
N LEU A 479 12.70 11.94 2.75
CA LEU A 479 12.42 11.33 1.45
C LEU A 479 12.66 12.37 0.35
N TYR A 480 13.42 12.02 -0.66
CA TYR A 480 13.54 12.81 -1.89
C TYR A 480 12.65 12.18 -2.98
N LEU A 481 11.81 12.99 -3.60
CA LEU A 481 10.90 12.60 -4.66
C LEU A 481 10.95 13.58 -5.82
N ASN A 482 10.67 13.08 -7.02
CA ASN A 482 10.20 13.92 -8.11
C ASN A 482 8.67 14.02 -8.02
N ASP A 483 8.09 15.01 -8.69
CA ASP A 483 6.65 15.27 -8.71
C ASP A 483 5.83 14.19 -9.43
N ASP A 484 6.48 13.37 -10.27
CA ASP A 484 5.91 12.23 -11.00
C ASP A 484 5.95 10.90 -10.20
N VAL A 485 6.36 10.93 -8.92
CA VAL A 485 6.41 9.77 -8.02
C VAL A 485 5.33 9.87 -6.95
N PHE A 486 4.48 8.85 -6.86
CA PHE A 486 3.30 8.83 -6.00
C PHE A 486 3.33 7.64 -5.04
N LEU A 487 3.05 7.86 -3.76
CA LEU A 487 2.78 6.77 -2.83
C LEU A 487 1.40 6.18 -3.14
N GLY A 488 1.33 4.90 -3.51
CA GLY A 488 0.11 4.28 -4.02
C GLY A 488 -0.86 3.80 -2.92
N ARG A 489 -0.33 3.51 -1.73
CA ARG A 489 -1.10 3.05 -0.57
C ARG A 489 -0.43 3.50 0.74
N PRO A 490 -1.12 3.40 1.90
CA PRO A 490 -0.55 3.77 3.19
C PRO A 490 0.74 3.02 3.49
N LEU A 491 1.80 3.77 3.83
CA LEU A 491 3.11 3.28 4.20
C LEU A 491 3.50 3.81 5.57
N VAL A 492 4.39 3.11 6.26
CA VAL A 492 4.91 3.48 7.57
C VAL A 492 6.37 3.92 7.47
N PRO A 493 6.89 4.68 8.44
CA PRO A 493 8.29 5.13 8.43
C PRO A 493 9.30 3.99 8.30
N GLU A 494 9.00 2.82 8.86
CA GLU A 494 9.83 1.61 8.84
C GLU A 494 9.99 1.00 7.45
N ASP A 495 9.13 1.34 6.49
CA ASP A 495 9.28 0.97 5.08
C ASP A 495 10.48 1.66 4.44
N PHE A 496 10.87 2.82 4.97
CA PHE A 496 11.93 3.68 4.45
C PHE A 496 13.19 3.74 5.31
N PHE A 497 13.05 3.58 6.62
CA PHE A 497 14.15 3.68 7.58
C PHE A 497 14.13 2.54 8.58
N LEU A 498 15.29 2.20 9.12
CA LEU A 498 15.39 1.37 10.31
C LEU A 498 15.30 2.26 11.55
N GLY A 499 14.90 1.71 12.70
CA GLY A 499 14.84 2.43 13.98
C GLY A 499 16.18 3.05 14.42
N ASN A 500 17.31 2.51 13.94
CA ASN A 500 18.63 3.11 14.16
C ASN A 500 18.98 4.25 13.19
N GLY A 501 18.05 4.68 12.34
CA GLY A 501 18.19 5.78 11.39
C GLY A 501 18.87 5.44 10.07
N MET A 502 19.14 4.17 9.76
CA MET A 502 19.66 3.80 8.45
C MET A 502 18.54 3.84 7.40
N PRO A 503 18.69 4.60 6.30
CA PRO A 503 17.75 4.58 5.19
C PRO A 503 17.83 3.25 4.43
N ARG A 504 16.69 2.83 3.87
CA ARG A 504 16.60 1.72 2.92
C ARG A 504 16.76 2.26 1.50
N TYR A 505 17.42 1.53 0.62
CA TYR A 505 17.47 1.88 -0.80
C TYR A 505 16.88 0.75 -1.65
N PHE A 506 16.38 1.11 -2.81
CA PHE A 506 15.61 0.21 -3.67
C PHE A 506 16.35 0.01 -5.00
N PRO A 507 17.14 -1.09 -5.16
CA PRO A 507 17.86 -1.36 -6.40
C PRO A 507 16.89 -1.77 -7.52
N ASP A 508 17.20 -1.33 -8.74
CA ASP A 508 16.53 -1.79 -9.95
C ASP A 508 17.20 -3.09 -10.47
N ASN A 509 16.47 -3.84 -11.28
CA ASN A 509 17.03 -4.98 -12.02
C ASN A 509 17.89 -4.55 -13.22
N ARG A 510 17.80 -3.29 -13.67
CA ARG A 510 18.60 -2.76 -14.78
C ARG A 510 20.06 -2.68 -14.42
N ILE A 511 20.90 -3.22 -15.31
CA ILE A 511 22.35 -3.23 -15.15
C ILE A 511 22.95 -1.99 -15.82
N ILE A 512 23.80 -1.27 -15.10
CA ILE A 512 24.63 -0.19 -15.68
C ILE A 512 25.66 -0.86 -16.61
N PRO A 513 25.69 -0.53 -17.92
CA PRO A 513 26.64 -1.15 -18.84
C PRO A 513 28.08 -1.04 -18.35
N PRO A 514 28.93 -2.06 -18.54
CA PRO A 514 30.31 -2.03 -18.09
C PRO A 514 31.14 -0.94 -18.77
N GLY A 515 32.29 -0.60 -18.20
CA GLY A 515 33.18 0.43 -18.75
C GLY A 515 32.92 1.84 -18.20
N GLY A 516 33.59 2.83 -18.75
CA GLY A 516 33.37 4.26 -18.50
C GLY A 516 32.28 4.83 -19.42
N ALA A 517 31.95 6.10 -19.24
CA ALA A 517 31.05 6.80 -20.15
C ALA A 517 31.61 6.88 -21.56
N GLU A 518 30.77 6.64 -22.56
CA GLU A 518 31.10 6.63 -23.99
C GLU A 518 30.26 7.64 -24.76
N SER A 519 30.68 8.02 -25.97
CA SER A 519 29.98 9.03 -26.77
C SER A 519 28.59 8.63 -27.27
N GLY A 520 28.26 7.33 -27.20
CA GLY A 520 26.93 6.80 -27.54
C GLY A 520 26.02 6.56 -26.35
N ASP A 521 26.49 6.86 -25.13
CA ASP A 521 25.65 6.74 -23.94
C ASP A 521 24.64 7.90 -23.86
N SER A 522 23.42 7.60 -23.41
CA SER A 522 22.52 8.65 -22.98
C SER A 522 23.11 9.41 -21.77
N VAL A 523 22.70 10.66 -21.57
CA VAL A 523 23.17 11.45 -20.41
C VAL A 523 22.88 10.77 -19.08
N TYR A 524 21.80 9.98 -18.99
CA TYR A 524 21.48 9.18 -17.83
C TYR A 524 22.49 8.02 -17.63
N VAL A 525 22.74 7.23 -18.66
CA VAL A 525 23.69 6.10 -18.61
C VAL A 525 25.10 6.60 -18.32
N ALA A 526 25.51 7.69 -18.96
CA ALA A 526 26.81 8.33 -18.70
C ALA A 526 26.96 8.74 -17.23
N ALA A 527 25.98 9.40 -16.66
CA ALA A 527 25.97 9.80 -15.23
C ALA A 527 26.07 8.58 -14.29
N GLN A 528 25.36 7.49 -14.57
CA GLN A 528 25.44 6.25 -13.79
C GLN A 528 26.83 5.60 -13.88
N LYS A 529 27.45 5.56 -15.07
CA LYS A 529 28.81 5.05 -15.28
C LYS A 529 29.85 5.91 -14.55
N ASN A 530 29.74 7.25 -14.62
CA ASN A 530 30.62 8.19 -13.93
C ASN A 530 30.52 8.02 -12.41
N THR A 531 29.29 7.92 -11.89
CA THR A 531 29.03 7.69 -10.45
C THR A 531 29.64 6.39 -9.99
N ARG A 532 29.45 5.31 -10.73
CA ARG A 532 30.06 4.00 -10.43
C ARG A 532 31.59 4.09 -10.43
N GLY A 533 32.19 4.81 -11.39
CA GLY A 533 33.62 5.02 -11.48
C GLY A 533 34.18 5.78 -10.27
N ALA A 534 33.54 6.88 -9.88
CA ALA A 534 33.90 7.67 -8.71
C ALA A 534 33.82 6.85 -7.42
N LEU A 535 32.74 6.09 -7.22
CA LEU A 535 32.58 5.21 -6.07
C LEU A 535 33.66 4.11 -6.04
N ALA A 536 33.93 3.44 -7.17
CA ALA A 536 34.95 2.41 -7.24
C ALA A 536 36.35 2.94 -6.87
N ALA A 537 36.70 4.14 -7.34
CA ALA A 537 37.95 4.80 -7.01
C ALA A 537 38.04 5.18 -5.51
N ALA A 538 36.93 5.65 -4.91
CA ALA A 538 36.93 6.17 -3.54
C ALA A 538 36.84 5.09 -2.47
N VAL A 539 36.03 4.02 -2.70
CA VAL A 539 35.71 3.00 -1.68
C VAL A 539 36.09 1.57 -2.10
N GLY A 540 36.65 1.37 -3.30
CA GLY A 540 37.08 0.06 -3.79
C GLY A 540 35.95 -0.92 -4.07
N LYS A 541 34.71 -0.43 -4.19
CA LYS A 541 33.51 -1.23 -4.48
C LYS A 541 32.82 -0.70 -5.72
N THR A 542 32.21 -1.60 -6.50
CA THR A 542 31.43 -1.24 -7.68
C THR A 542 29.97 -1.66 -7.51
N TYR A 543 29.05 -0.86 -8.04
CA TYR A 543 27.61 -1.09 -7.99
C TYR A 543 27.10 -1.29 -9.43
N PRO A 544 26.67 -2.53 -9.78
CA PRO A 544 26.31 -2.85 -11.17
C PRO A 544 24.89 -2.44 -11.54
N ARG A 545 24.03 -2.14 -10.56
CA ARG A 545 22.60 -1.86 -10.77
C ARG A 545 22.29 -0.38 -10.61
N THR A 546 21.29 0.09 -11.37
CA THR A 546 20.66 1.38 -11.13
C THR A 546 19.75 1.32 -9.89
N LEU A 547 19.25 2.46 -9.45
CA LEU A 547 18.17 2.53 -8.48
C LEU A 547 16.82 2.62 -9.19
N LYS A 548 15.77 2.12 -8.54
CA LYS A 548 14.40 2.35 -8.97
C LYS A 548 14.07 3.84 -8.90
N HIS A 549 13.19 4.33 -9.77
CA HIS A 549 12.64 5.69 -9.66
C HIS A 549 11.58 5.70 -8.57
N SER A 550 12.00 5.93 -7.35
CA SER A 550 11.26 5.73 -6.11
C SER A 550 11.37 6.95 -5.21
N PRO A 551 10.55 7.06 -4.15
CA PRO A 551 10.90 7.90 -3.02
C PRO A 551 12.25 7.44 -2.47
N HIS A 552 13.26 8.32 -2.48
CA HIS A 552 14.60 8.00 -2.02
C HIS A 552 14.79 8.40 -0.55
N PRO A 553 14.85 7.45 0.39
CA PRO A 553 15.17 7.75 1.78
C PRO A 553 16.63 8.17 1.91
N LEU A 554 16.87 9.31 2.51
CA LEU A 554 18.20 9.92 2.61
C LEU A 554 18.47 10.44 4.03
N ARG A 555 19.77 10.53 4.35
CA ARG A 555 20.25 11.28 5.51
C ARG A 555 20.99 12.52 5.06
N ARG A 556 20.59 13.68 5.60
CA ARG A 556 21.19 14.96 5.28
C ARG A 556 22.71 14.96 5.51
N SER A 557 23.16 14.38 6.63
CA SER A 557 24.59 14.27 6.96
C SER A 557 25.38 13.42 5.97
N VAL A 558 24.79 12.30 5.49
CA VAL A 558 25.43 11.42 4.50
C VAL A 558 25.52 12.07 3.14
N LEU A 559 24.45 12.79 2.73
CA LEU A 559 24.44 13.55 1.48
C LEU A 559 25.48 14.70 1.52
N ALA A 560 25.57 15.44 2.63
CA ALA A 560 26.55 16.49 2.83
C ALA A 560 27.99 15.97 2.78
N GLU A 561 28.28 14.87 3.48
CA GLU A 561 29.60 14.21 3.48
C GLU A 561 29.94 13.69 2.07
N SER A 562 28.97 13.12 1.36
CA SER A 562 29.16 12.70 -0.03
C SER A 562 29.48 13.88 -0.93
N ALA A 563 28.76 14.99 -0.80
CA ALA A 563 29.03 16.21 -1.58
C ALA A 563 30.44 16.78 -1.31
N GLU A 564 30.91 16.73 -0.07
CA GLU A 564 32.27 17.15 0.31
C GLU A 564 33.32 16.15 -0.20
N ARG A 565 33.11 14.86 0.02
CA ARG A 565 34.04 13.79 -0.34
C ARG A 565 34.30 13.71 -1.84
N PHE A 566 33.27 13.95 -2.65
CA PHE A 566 33.31 13.90 -4.11
C PHE A 566 33.21 15.30 -4.77
N ALA A 567 33.67 16.33 -4.05
CA ALA A 567 33.57 17.71 -4.52
C ALA A 567 34.27 17.96 -5.86
N ALA A 568 35.37 17.25 -6.12
CA ALA A 568 36.12 17.37 -7.37
C ALA A 568 35.34 16.73 -8.54
N GLU A 569 34.75 15.58 -8.33
CA GLU A 569 33.99 14.84 -9.33
C GLU A 569 32.63 15.50 -9.61
N LEU A 570 32.01 16.11 -8.57
CA LEU A 570 30.74 16.84 -8.68
C LEU A 570 30.88 18.27 -9.21
N HIS A 571 32.12 18.76 -9.37
CA HIS A 571 32.38 20.17 -9.75
C HIS A 571 31.65 20.59 -11.02
N ASP A 572 31.68 19.78 -12.06
CA ASP A 572 31.03 20.07 -13.34
C ASP A 572 29.52 19.87 -13.26
N THR A 573 29.05 18.85 -12.54
CA THR A 573 27.62 18.59 -12.32
C THR A 573 26.93 19.78 -11.66
N VAL A 574 27.52 20.36 -10.59
CA VAL A 574 26.96 21.53 -9.88
C VAL A 574 26.75 22.74 -10.81
N ARG A 575 27.61 22.89 -11.83
CA ARG A 575 27.62 24.03 -12.74
C ARG A 575 26.88 23.81 -14.03
N SER A 576 26.47 22.56 -14.29
CA SER A 576 25.82 22.17 -15.53
C SER A 576 24.36 22.62 -15.55
N PRO A 577 23.97 23.61 -16.36
CA PRO A 577 22.59 24.09 -16.39
C PRO A 577 21.62 23.05 -16.94
N PHE A 578 22.06 22.13 -17.79
CA PHE A 578 21.32 21.00 -18.30
C PHE A 578 22.10 19.71 -18.04
N ARG A 579 21.43 18.56 -18.06
CA ARG A 579 22.13 17.26 -17.92
C ARG A 579 23.19 17.11 -18.99
N SER A 580 24.34 16.58 -18.60
CA SER A 580 25.47 16.36 -19.49
C SER A 580 26.07 14.97 -19.29
N ALA A 581 26.80 14.49 -20.31
CA ALA A 581 27.53 13.21 -20.20
C ALA A 581 28.67 13.23 -19.17
N ALA A 582 29.05 14.40 -18.64
CA ALA A 582 30.03 14.54 -17.58
C ALA A 582 29.42 14.49 -16.17
N ASP A 583 28.07 14.54 -16.05
CA ASP A 583 27.43 14.57 -14.75
C ASP A 583 27.67 13.27 -13.97
N LEU A 584 27.57 13.37 -12.65
CA LEU A 584 27.31 12.28 -11.74
C LEU A 584 25.81 12.29 -11.36
N ALA A 585 25.28 11.19 -10.86
CA ALA A 585 23.97 11.08 -10.24
C ALA A 585 24.12 11.18 -8.70
N PRO A 586 23.91 12.35 -8.07
CA PRO A 586 24.32 12.61 -6.68
C PRO A 586 23.54 11.82 -5.65
N VAL A 587 22.24 11.59 -5.87
CA VAL A 587 21.41 10.74 -5.00
C VAL A 587 21.91 9.29 -5.03
N THR A 588 22.16 8.75 -6.23
CA THR A 588 22.75 7.41 -6.40
C THR A 588 24.14 7.34 -5.71
N LEU A 589 24.95 8.38 -5.89
CA LEU A 589 26.28 8.48 -5.26
C LEU A 589 26.18 8.42 -3.73
N ALA A 590 25.32 9.24 -3.12
CA ALA A 590 25.15 9.30 -1.68
C ALA A 590 24.59 7.99 -1.10
N ILE A 591 23.62 7.37 -1.76
CA ILE A 591 23.03 6.09 -1.34
C ILE A 591 24.08 4.97 -1.33
N HIS A 592 24.82 4.81 -2.43
CA HIS A 592 25.82 3.77 -2.51
C HIS A 592 27.07 4.05 -1.65
N TYR A 593 27.45 5.32 -1.48
CA TYR A 593 28.46 5.70 -0.52
C TYR A 593 28.04 5.37 0.91
N GLY A 594 26.78 5.67 1.27
CA GLY A 594 26.18 5.28 2.54
C GLY A 594 26.19 3.78 2.75
N HIS A 595 25.83 2.99 1.72
CA HIS A 595 25.87 1.53 1.78
C HIS A 595 27.31 1.00 1.93
N ALA A 596 28.27 1.54 1.18
CA ALA A 596 29.69 1.16 1.29
C ALA A 596 30.27 1.41 2.69
N THR A 597 29.73 2.42 3.40
CA THR A 597 30.14 2.85 4.74
C THR A 597 29.21 2.39 5.85
N ALA A 598 28.33 1.38 5.59
CA ALA A 598 27.39 0.77 6.52
C ALA A 598 26.39 1.75 7.17
N ARG A 599 25.88 2.70 6.40
CA ARG A 599 24.91 3.72 6.82
C ARG A 599 23.60 3.70 6.01
N THR A 600 23.48 2.77 5.07
CA THR A 600 22.30 2.52 4.25
C THR A 600 22.17 1.02 4.02
N VAL A 601 20.95 0.50 3.98
CA VAL A 601 20.65 -0.93 3.76
C VAL A 601 19.74 -1.10 2.56
N GLU A 602 19.77 -2.29 1.94
CA GLU A 602 18.83 -2.65 0.89
C GLU A 602 17.43 -2.85 1.48
N GLY A 603 16.41 -2.38 0.79
CA GLY A 603 15.00 -2.55 1.11
C GLY A 603 14.21 -3.03 -0.09
N HIS A 604 12.93 -3.30 0.14
CA HIS A 604 12.00 -3.72 -0.91
C HIS A 604 10.68 -2.99 -0.74
N LEU A 605 10.16 -2.48 -1.86
CA LEU A 605 8.80 -1.94 -2.01
C LEU A 605 8.24 -2.44 -3.35
N TYR A 606 6.95 -2.68 -3.40
CA TYR A 606 6.24 -3.01 -4.64
C TYR A 606 6.05 -1.74 -5.47
N ASP A 607 6.63 -1.72 -6.65
CA ASP A 607 6.65 -0.54 -7.52
C ASP A 607 5.86 -0.72 -8.80
N GLY A 608 5.27 0.38 -9.28
CA GLY A 608 4.73 0.53 -10.61
C GLY A 608 5.51 1.57 -11.40
N TYR A 609 6.00 1.22 -12.60
CA TYR A 609 6.58 2.17 -13.54
C TYR A 609 5.76 2.16 -14.82
N PHE A 610 5.23 3.33 -15.19
CA PHE A 610 4.30 3.45 -16.31
C PHE A 610 4.76 4.57 -17.24
N VAL A 611 4.87 4.24 -18.52
CA VAL A 611 5.23 5.22 -19.55
C VAL A 611 3.95 5.77 -20.17
N THR A 612 3.75 7.07 -20.05
CA THR A 612 2.46 7.72 -20.36
C THR A 612 2.08 7.72 -21.84
N ASP A 613 3.03 7.51 -22.76
CA ASP A 613 2.79 7.33 -24.20
C ASP A 613 2.56 5.86 -24.62
N SER A 614 2.57 4.92 -23.67
CA SER A 614 2.34 3.49 -23.91
C SER A 614 0.88 3.12 -23.65
N THR A 615 0.16 2.67 -24.67
CA THR A 615 -1.21 2.18 -24.54
C THR A 615 -1.32 0.95 -23.64
N GLU A 616 -0.26 0.15 -23.55
CA GLU A 616 -0.18 -1.00 -22.65
C GLU A 616 -0.07 -0.53 -21.20
N ASP A 617 0.81 0.42 -20.91
CA ASP A 617 0.98 0.97 -19.57
C ASP A 617 -0.26 1.74 -19.11
N LEU A 618 -0.93 2.48 -19.99
CA LEU A 618 -2.21 3.11 -19.67
C LEU A 618 -3.30 2.08 -19.33
N ALA A 619 -3.30 0.91 -19.96
CA ALA A 619 -4.21 -0.17 -19.57
C ALA A 619 -3.86 -0.77 -18.20
N ARG A 620 -2.57 -0.87 -17.85
CA ARG A 620 -2.10 -1.30 -16.52
C ARG A 620 -2.45 -0.29 -15.41
N LEU A 621 -2.53 1.00 -15.74
CA LEU A 621 -3.00 2.02 -14.78
C LEU A 621 -4.45 1.78 -14.33
N ALA A 622 -5.31 1.27 -15.21
CA ALA A 622 -6.68 0.88 -14.84
C ALA A 622 -6.68 -0.27 -13.81
N GLN A 623 -5.80 -1.27 -14.00
CA GLN A 623 -5.62 -2.34 -13.01
C GLN A 623 -5.06 -1.80 -11.68
N LEU A 624 -4.05 -0.93 -11.74
CA LEU A 624 -3.50 -0.29 -10.55
C LEU A 624 -4.57 0.50 -9.78
N HIS A 625 -5.46 1.21 -10.49
CA HIS A 625 -6.57 1.94 -9.87
C HIS A 625 -7.50 1.01 -9.10
N ASP A 626 -7.85 -0.14 -9.68
CA ASP A 626 -8.83 -1.06 -9.09
C ASP A 626 -8.24 -1.89 -7.93
N GLU A 627 -7.00 -2.36 -8.06
CA GLU A 627 -6.35 -3.27 -7.12
C GLU A 627 -5.47 -2.57 -6.07
N ARG A 628 -4.96 -1.36 -6.35
CA ARG A 628 -4.07 -0.57 -5.48
C ARG A 628 -2.89 -1.37 -4.93
N TRP A 629 -2.27 -2.20 -5.78
CA TRP A 629 -1.25 -3.16 -5.39
C TRP A 629 0.13 -2.54 -5.14
N ALA A 630 0.44 -1.37 -5.73
CA ALA A 630 1.76 -0.76 -5.63
C ALA A 630 1.91 0.08 -4.36
N ASP A 631 3.05 -0.04 -3.68
CA ASP A 631 3.45 0.82 -2.58
C ASP A 631 3.70 2.25 -3.09
N TYR A 632 4.35 2.35 -4.25
CA TYR A 632 4.51 3.60 -4.98
C TYR A 632 4.51 3.33 -6.48
N PHE A 633 4.27 4.37 -7.25
CA PHE A 633 4.37 4.30 -8.71
C PHE A 633 4.89 5.62 -9.30
N CYS A 634 5.44 5.53 -10.51
CA CYS A 634 5.91 6.64 -11.29
C CYS A 634 5.19 6.71 -12.63
N LEU A 635 4.84 7.92 -13.08
CA LEU A 635 4.28 8.23 -14.38
C LEU A 635 5.36 8.94 -15.23
N ALA A 636 6.16 8.17 -15.95
CA ALA A 636 7.23 8.69 -16.75
C ALA A 636 6.77 9.11 -18.14
N ASP A 637 7.24 10.24 -18.63
CA ASP A 637 7.03 10.65 -20.01
C ASP A 637 7.79 9.75 -20.99
N GLY A 638 7.09 9.29 -22.01
CA GLY A 638 7.68 8.50 -23.11
C GLY A 638 8.22 9.37 -24.22
N THR A 639 9.03 8.75 -25.08
CA THR A 639 9.64 9.38 -26.26
C THR A 639 9.17 8.75 -27.57
N ARG A 640 8.15 7.87 -27.52
CA ARG A 640 7.71 7.08 -28.68
C ARG A 640 6.63 7.75 -29.52
N ASP A 641 6.02 8.82 -29.01
CA ASP A 641 4.95 9.59 -29.66
C ASP A 641 3.78 8.72 -30.19
N LEU A 642 3.43 7.68 -29.42
CA LEU A 642 2.34 6.76 -29.77
C LEU A 642 0.95 7.36 -29.51
N LEU A 643 0.87 8.39 -28.66
CA LEU A 643 -0.32 9.16 -28.31
C LEU A 643 -0.02 10.64 -28.48
N SER A 644 -1.04 11.43 -28.84
CA SER A 644 -0.89 12.87 -28.84
C SER A 644 -0.68 13.41 -27.40
N PRO A 645 -0.02 14.58 -27.24
CA PRO A 645 0.16 15.19 -25.93
C PRO A 645 -1.16 15.38 -25.18
N GLU A 646 -2.24 15.74 -25.89
CA GLU A 646 -3.57 15.95 -25.32
C GLU A 646 -4.20 14.63 -24.83
N GLU A 647 -4.01 13.53 -25.57
CA GLU A 647 -4.48 12.20 -25.16
C GLU A 647 -3.73 11.71 -23.90
N GLN A 648 -2.43 11.96 -23.82
CA GLN A 648 -1.61 11.63 -22.65
C GLN A 648 -2.04 12.45 -21.44
N GLU A 649 -2.18 13.77 -21.59
CA GLU A 649 -2.61 14.68 -20.52
C GLU A 649 -3.97 14.28 -19.97
N GLN A 650 -4.94 14.02 -20.85
CA GLN A 650 -6.27 13.58 -20.43
C GLN A 650 -6.23 12.28 -19.67
N ALA A 651 -5.48 11.29 -20.16
CA ALA A 651 -5.38 9.96 -19.53
C ALA A 651 -4.72 10.02 -18.14
N VAL A 652 -3.61 10.75 -18.02
CA VAL A 652 -2.89 10.94 -16.76
C VAL A 652 -3.74 11.69 -15.75
N THR A 653 -4.36 12.80 -16.16
CA THR A 653 -5.19 13.63 -15.28
C THR A 653 -6.43 12.86 -14.79
N ASP A 654 -7.12 12.14 -15.67
CA ASP A 654 -8.30 11.34 -15.29
C ASP A 654 -7.93 10.23 -14.31
N PHE A 655 -6.79 9.54 -14.55
CA PHE A 655 -6.28 8.52 -13.64
C PHE A 655 -5.94 9.12 -12.26
N LEU A 656 -5.12 10.18 -12.22
CA LEU A 656 -4.69 10.80 -10.96
C LEU A 656 -5.87 11.36 -10.16
N ARG A 657 -6.83 11.98 -10.83
CA ARG A 657 -8.08 12.48 -10.20
C ARG A 657 -8.90 11.35 -9.59
N ALA A 658 -9.00 10.22 -10.27
CA ALA A 658 -9.74 9.06 -9.78
C ALA A 658 -8.98 8.34 -8.64
N TYR A 659 -7.64 8.29 -8.73
CA TYR A 659 -6.81 7.61 -7.74
C TYR A 659 -6.67 8.42 -6.44
N PHE A 660 -6.50 9.76 -6.54
CA PHE A 660 -6.35 10.69 -5.41
C PHE A 660 -7.44 11.78 -5.42
N PRO A 661 -8.72 11.42 -5.19
CA PRO A 661 -9.82 12.37 -5.28
C PRO A 661 -9.86 13.36 -4.11
N ALA A 662 -9.31 13.02 -2.94
CA ALA A 662 -9.31 13.86 -1.76
C ALA A 662 -8.27 14.98 -1.89
N PRO A 663 -8.63 16.27 -1.77
CA PRO A 663 -7.67 17.36 -1.71
C PRO A 663 -6.71 17.21 -0.54
N SER A 664 -5.46 17.61 -0.75
CA SER A 664 -4.46 17.66 0.31
C SER A 664 -4.68 18.90 1.20
N PRO A 665 -4.14 18.92 2.43
CA PRO A 665 -4.18 20.11 3.29
C PRO A 665 -3.35 21.28 2.75
N PHE A 666 -2.53 21.04 1.72
CA PHE A 666 -1.66 22.03 1.07
C PHE A 666 -2.33 22.77 -0.10
N GLU A 667 -3.60 22.46 -0.38
CA GLU A 667 -4.36 23.13 -1.45
C GLU A 667 -5.20 24.28 -0.89
N LEU A 668 -5.19 25.43 -1.60
CA LEU A 668 -6.05 26.59 -1.27
C LEU A 668 -7.52 26.16 -1.38
N ARG A 669 -8.28 26.37 -0.33
CA ARG A 669 -9.72 26.07 -0.30
C ARG A 669 -10.50 27.16 -1.08
N GLY A 670 -11.33 26.74 -2.03
CA GLY A 670 -12.29 27.63 -2.68
C GLY A 670 -11.75 28.45 -3.85
N THR A 671 -10.79 27.95 -4.60
CA THR A 671 -10.38 28.58 -5.87
C THR A 671 -11.51 28.46 -6.91
N ALA A 672 -11.73 29.53 -7.67
CA ALA A 672 -12.80 29.63 -8.69
C ALA A 672 -12.74 28.52 -9.78
N ARG A 673 -11.62 27.78 -9.86
CA ARG A 673 -11.43 26.67 -10.79
C ARG A 673 -12.07 25.36 -10.31
N GLU A 674 -12.12 25.11 -8.98
CA GLU A 674 -12.92 24.00 -8.44
C GLU A 674 -14.41 24.16 -8.78
N ALA A 675 -14.90 25.41 -8.73
CA ALA A 675 -16.28 25.75 -9.16
C ALA A 675 -16.47 25.62 -10.68
N ALA A 676 -15.43 25.79 -11.49
CA ALA A 676 -15.49 25.66 -12.96
C ALA A 676 -15.37 24.18 -13.38
N ASP A 677 -14.53 23.38 -12.72
CA ASP A 677 -14.43 21.92 -12.91
C ASP A 677 -15.71 21.21 -12.45
N GLU A 678 -16.35 21.68 -11.36
CA GLU A 678 -17.69 21.22 -10.92
C GLU A 678 -18.78 21.57 -11.95
N ALA A 679 -18.67 22.71 -12.64
CA ALA A 679 -19.64 23.14 -13.66
C ALA A 679 -19.46 22.38 -14.99
N SER A 680 -18.26 21.95 -15.34
CA SER A 680 -18.01 21.16 -16.55
C SER A 680 -18.41 19.69 -16.40
N ASP A 681 -18.46 19.16 -15.17
CA ASP A 681 -18.93 17.79 -14.88
C ASP A 681 -20.47 17.68 -14.83
N GLN A 682 -21.21 18.82 -14.87
CA GLN A 682 -22.68 18.88 -14.87
C GLN A 682 -23.27 19.12 -16.27
N GLY A 683 -22.45 19.22 -17.34
CA GLY A 683 -22.87 19.50 -18.71
C GLY A 683 -23.09 18.25 -19.58
#